data_f3fbcda74507d5fcbcd50200ed067da1
#
_entry.id   f3fbcda74507d5fcbcd50200ed067da1
#
_cell.length_a   1.000
_cell.length_b   1.000
_cell.length_c   1.000
_cell.angle_alpha   90.00
_cell.angle_beta   90.00
_cell.angle_gamma   90.00
#
_symmetry.space_group_name_H-M   'P 1'
#
loop_
_entity.id
_entity.type
_entity.pdbx_description
1 polymer ?
#
loop_
_entity_poly.entity_id
_entity_poly.type
_entity_poly.pdbx_seq_one_letter_code
_entity_poly.pdbx_strand_id
1 'polypeptide(L)'
;MKKKRWHIMPRDTEKENTLIRELGVNPIVARLMVNRNIDCDEGHRFLEGTLKDLLDPFTLKDMETAVALILETIEAEKSIVVYGDYDVDGITATSLLYRFLVKMGARVSYYIPERQSEGYGLNLEALEHIISDGASLVITVDCGISSYNIVEAVCDRIDIIITDHHTAPPQIPPARAVINHKQPDCPYTDKNLSGVGVAFKLCQALWLRQCGEWYLDDLDIVALGTVADVVPLVGENRIIVQAGLKKMNELPNLGIDKLIDVAGLHDKTITAGHIGFTLAPRLNAAGRVTHATRAVELLVTDDVDLAETIAQELQETNMERQEIERSIHEEARANVAAQGHLADYVTVVAGENWHPGVIGIVASRLVEEFYKPTLVISIDNGVGKGSCRSIEGFNIYNALKSCEDILIQFGGHAAAAGFSIDASRIDELRHRLTEYCKVQVSPDEYIPVVSIDATLPVDDIDVDIVDRVSALEPYGMGNSTPIFGVMDAKVQDIMLMGQLKNHCKVILATANGSVDAIAWNRPDLFRHIFQGMNVKVAFTLQKNEWQGFVSPQLMIQDIEPTVEEPIQLSAEGLREIYTIVRLALKGGANSLYHVEQEILRRKPDNQNGSSALMALDVFKELGIISEETNDNGQAMIRWNVINGKLDLTTSVTFITYSPQEVIQ
;
A
#
# COMPACT_ATOMS: atom_id res chain seq x y z
N MET A 1 -6.29 -15.46 16.60
CA MET A 1 -6.51 -14.58 15.41
C MET A 1 -6.96 -13.19 15.85
N LYS A 2 -6.49 -12.09 15.22
CA LYS A 2 -7.08 -10.77 15.45
C LYS A 2 -8.48 -10.77 14.85
N LYS A 3 -9.49 -10.45 15.66
CA LYS A 3 -10.89 -10.38 15.21
C LYS A 3 -11.06 -9.19 14.28
N LYS A 4 -11.67 -9.40 13.10
CA LYS A 4 -12.08 -8.33 12.19
C LYS A 4 -13.62 -8.28 12.18
N ARG A 5 -14.19 -7.14 11.88
CA ARG A 5 -15.62 -7.00 11.70
C ARG A 5 -15.95 -7.05 10.21
N TRP A 6 -16.85 -7.96 9.81
CA TRP A 6 -17.28 -8.05 8.43
C TRP A 6 -18.46 -7.12 8.18
N HIS A 7 -18.35 -6.31 7.16
CA HIS A 7 -19.41 -5.46 6.66
C HIS A 7 -19.76 -5.90 5.24
N ILE A 8 -20.92 -6.55 5.09
CA ILE A 8 -21.41 -6.94 3.77
C ILE A 8 -22.16 -5.77 3.18
N MET A 9 -21.73 -5.29 2.01
CA MET A 9 -22.36 -4.18 1.32
C MET A 9 -23.83 -4.50 1.01
N PRO A 10 -24.77 -3.58 1.33
CA PRO A 10 -26.18 -3.79 1.05
C PRO A 10 -26.44 -3.92 -0.44
N ARG A 11 -27.46 -4.69 -0.80
CA ARG A 11 -27.82 -4.94 -2.18
C ARG A 11 -28.86 -3.94 -2.67
N ASP A 12 -28.60 -3.30 -3.82
CA ASP A 12 -29.58 -2.47 -4.54
C ASP A 12 -29.98 -3.16 -5.84
N THR A 13 -30.95 -4.06 -5.73
CA THR A 13 -31.40 -4.91 -6.85
C THR A 13 -31.97 -4.10 -8.00
N GLU A 14 -32.57 -2.94 -7.74
CA GLU A 14 -33.15 -2.09 -8.77
C GLU A 14 -32.06 -1.48 -9.65
N LYS A 15 -31.02 -0.90 -9.04
CA LYS A 15 -29.87 -0.39 -9.77
C LYS A 15 -29.11 -1.48 -10.48
N GLU A 16 -28.86 -2.64 -9.82
CA GLU A 16 -28.21 -3.80 -10.45
C GLU A 16 -28.95 -4.22 -11.73
N ASN A 17 -30.28 -4.40 -11.68
CA ASN A 17 -31.08 -4.78 -12.83
C ASN A 17 -31.07 -3.72 -13.94
N THR A 18 -30.99 -2.45 -13.59
CA THR A 18 -30.88 -1.37 -14.57
C THR A 18 -29.54 -1.46 -15.32
N LEU A 19 -28.41 -1.62 -14.61
CA LEU A 19 -27.11 -1.81 -15.24
C LEU A 19 -27.05 -3.07 -16.12
N ILE A 20 -27.63 -4.19 -15.64
CA ILE A 20 -27.70 -5.43 -16.45
C ILE A 20 -28.44 -5.20 -17.77
N ARG A 21 -29.58 -4.50 -17.71
CA ARG A 21 -30.41 -4.25 -18.90
C ARG A 21 -29.78 -3.25 -19.86
N GLU A 22 -29.23 -2.15 -19.35
CA GLU A 22 -28.72 -1.05 -20.19
C GLU A 22 -27.29 -1.34 -20.71
N LEU A 23 -26.43 -1.95 -19.90
CA LEU A 23 -25.01 -2.21 -20.24
C LEU A 23 -24.75 -3.67 -20.67
N GLY A 24 -25.72 -4.57 -20.50
CA GLY A 24 -25.54 -5.99 -20.82
C GLY A 24 -24.51 -6.73 -19.94
N VAL A 25 -24.15 -6.17 -18.79
CA VAL A 25 -23.13 -6.73 -17.89
C VAL A 25 -23.64 -7.90 -17.07
N ASN A 26 -22.71 -8.76 -16.62
CA ASN A 26 -23.03 -9.86 -15.72
C ASN A 26 -23.55 -9.32 -14.37
N PRO A 27 -24.48 -10.04 -13.68
CA PRO A 27 -25.03 -9.62 -12.39
C PRO A 27 -23.98 -9.29 -11.32
N ILE A 28 -22.85 -10.05 -11.26
CA ILE A 28 -21.79 -9.75 -10.30
C ILE A 28 -21.06 -8.44 -10.63
N VAL A 29 -20.82 -8.17 -11.91
CA VAL A 29 -20.21 -6.91 -12.36
C VAL A 29 -21.16 -5.74 -12.08
N ALA A 30 -22.45 -5.86 -12.38
CA ALA A 30 -23.45 -4.85 -12.05
C ALA A 30 -23.46 -4.51 -10.56
N ARG A 31 -23.44 -5.54 -9.68
CA ARG A 31 -23.36 -5.35 -8.23
C ARG A 31 -22.10 -4.58 -7.82
N LEU A 32 -20.94 -4.97 -8.36
CA LEU A 32 -19.67 -4.30 -8.08
C LEU A 32 -19.65 -2.84 -8.56
N MET A 33 -20.30 -2.55 -9.69
CA MET A 33 -20.46 -1.18 -10.19
C MET A 33 -21.37 -0.35 -9.27
N VAL A 34 -22.51 -0.92 -8.83
CA VAL A 34 -23.42 -0.26 -7.87
C VAL A 34 -22.68 0.08 -6.57
N ASN A 35 -21.88 -0.83 -6.03
CA ASN A 35 -21.08 -0.59 -4.82
C ASN A 35 -20.08 0.57 -4.99
N ARG A 36 -19.67 0.86 -6.23
CA ARG A 36 -18.76 1.96 -6.60
C ARG A 36 -19.49 3.23 -7.00
N ASN A 37 -20.82 3.25 -6.87
CA ASN A 37 -21.70 4.35 -7.30
C ASN A 37 -21.58 4.67 -8.80
N ILE A 38 -21.24 3.69 -9.64
CA ILE A 38 -21.17 3.82 -11.09
C ILE A 38 -22.58 3.58 -11.62
N ASP A 39 -23.16 4.59 -12.28
CA ASP A 39 -24.45 4.52 -12.96
C ASP A 39 -24.32 4.11 -14.44
N CYS A 40 -25.42 4.14 -15.19
CA CYS A 40 -25.40 3.74 -16.61
C CYS A 40 -24.62 4.73 -17.48
N ASP A 41 -24.68 6.02 -17.18
CA ASP A 41 -24.03 7.06 -17.99
C ASP A 41 -22.50 6.96 -17.84
N GLU A 42 -22.03 6.74 -16.62
CA GLU A 42 -20.61 6.51 -16.33
C GLU A 42 -20.17 5.08 -16.72
N GLY A 43 -21.07 4.11 -16.63
CA GLY A 43 -20.80 2.69 -16.82
C GLY A 43 -20.20 2.33 -18.18
N HIS A 44 -20.72 2.90 -19.26
CA HIS A 44 -20.13 2.73 -20.59
C HIS A 44 -18.69 3.24 -20.65
N ARG A 45 -18.46 4.44 -20.15
CA ARG A 45 -17.11 5.04 -20.11
C ARG A 45 -16.16 4.26 -19.20
N PHE A 46 -16.67 3.74 -18.09
CA PHE A 46 -15.89 2.94 -17.14
C PHE A 46 -15.43 1.60 -17.73
N LEU A 47 -16.30 0.91 -18.48
CA LEU A 47 -16.02 -0.41 -19.06
C LEU A 47 -15.31 -0.32 -20.42
N GLU A 48 -15.68 0.62 -21.26
CA GLU A 48 -15.31 0.70 -22.67
C GLU A 48 -14.57 1.99 -23.04
N GLY A 49 -14.27 2.84 -22.06
CA GLY A 49 -13.60 4.12 -22.27
C GLY A 49 -12.28 3.97 -23.01
N THR A 50 -12.04 4.83 -23.97
CA THR A 50 -10.86 4.84 -24.83
C THR A 50 -10.16 6.18 -24.78
N LEU A 51 -8.96 6.29 -25.36
CA LEU A 51 -8.23 7.56 -25.47
C LEU A 51 -9.01 8.66 -26.24
N LYS A 52 -10.07 8.31 -26.96
CA LYS A 52 -10.95 9.30 -27.65
C LYS A 52 -11.92 9.99 -26.67
N ASP A 53 -12.10 9.41 -25.49
CA ASP A 53 -12.98 9.93 -24.44
C ASP A 53 -12.25 10.83 -23.45
N LEU A 54 -10.96 11.11 -23.71
CA LEU A 54 -10.19 12.09 -22.94
C LEU A 54 -10.75 13.50 -23.19
N LEU A 55 -10.80 14.28 -22.12
CA LEU A 55 -11.31 15.65 -22.15
C LEU A 55 -10.35 16.59 -22.90
N ASP A 56 -10.91 17.62 -23.53
CA ASP A 56 -10.12 18.66 -24.20
C ASP A 56 -9.19 19.36 -23.18
N PRO A 57 -7.87 19.32 -23.37
CA PRO A 57 -6.91 19.92 -22.45
C PRO A 57 -7.06 21.45 -22.35
N PHE A 58 -7.59 22.11 -23.37
CA PHE A 58 -7.86 23.56 -23.35
C PHE A 58 -9.00 23.97 -22.43
N THR A 59 -9.76 23.04 -21.88
CA THR A 59 -10.73 23.31 -20.81
C THR A 59 -10.08 23.46 -19.43
N LEU A 60 -8.79 23.13 -19.27
CA LEU A 60 -8.03 23.50 -18.08
C LEU A 60 -7.77 25.01 -18.06
N LYS A 61 -8.02 25.65 -16.92
CA LYS A 61 -7.76 27.08 -16.74
C LYS A 61 -6.29 27.38 -17.03
N ASP A 62 -6.05 28.53 -17.67
CA ASP A 62 -4.73 29.06 -18.07
C ASP A 62 -3.95 28.20 -19.11
N MET A 63 -4.53 27.10 -19.61
CA MET A 63 -3.85 26.23 -20.59
C MET A 63 -3.48 27.00 -21.86
N GLU A 64 -4.37 27.84 -22.39
CA GLU A 64 -4.11 28.63 -23.59
C GLU A 64 -2.92 29.59 -23.40
N THR A 65 -2.86 30.26 -22.24
CA THR A 65 -1.76 31.16 -21.89
C THR A 65 -0.43 30.42 -21.75
N ALA A 66 -0.45 29.25 -21.10
CA ALA A 66 0.74 28.41 -20.94
C ALA A 66 1.27 27.91 -22.29
N VAL A 67 0.39 27.41 -23.16
CA VAL A 67 0.75 26.93 -24.50
C VAL A 67 1.38 28.05 -25.33
N ALA A 68 0.76 29.25 -25.34
CA ALA A 68 1.30 30.38 -26.09
C ALA A 68 2.69 30.79 -25.60
N LEU A 69 2.90 30.89 -24.29
CA LEU A 69 4.18 31.28 -23.68
C LEU A 69 5.28 30.23 -23.95
N ILE A 70 4.95 28.92 -23.86
CA ILE A 70 5.92 27.86 -24.14
C ILE A 70 6.37 27.88 -25.60
N LEU A 71 5.41 28.00 -26.54
CA LEU A 71 5.73 28.06 -27.98
C LEU A 71 6.56 29.30 -28.34
N GLU A 72 6.22 30.48 -27.79
CA GLU A 72 7.03 31.69 -27.95
C GLU A 72 8.45 31.51 -27.40
N THR A 73 8.59 30.85 -26.26
CA THR A 73 9.90 30.58 -25.64
C THR A 73 10.74 29.64 -26.49
N ILE A 74 10.13 28.61 -27.08
CA ILE A 74 10.79 27.68 -28.00
C ILE A 74 11.21 28.38 -29.28
N GLU A 75 10.32 29.16 -29.92
CA GLU A 75 10.61 29.91 -31.14
C GLU A 75 11.76 30.92 -30.93
N ALA A 76 11.85 31.49 -29.74
CA ALA A 76 12.92 32.42 -29.36
C ALA A 76 14.22 31.72 -28.94
N GLU A 77 14.31 30.38 -29.00
CA GLU A 77 15.45 29.55 -28.57
C GLU A 77 15.89 29.82 -27.11
N LYS A 78 14.98 30.27 -26.26
CA LYS A 78 15.23 30.57 -24.85
C LYS A 78 15.24 29.29 -24.00
N SER A 79 15.95 29.36 -22.86
CA SER A 79 16.10 28.22 -21.94
C SER A 79 14.84 28.02 -21.08
N ILE A 80 14.38 26.77 -21.03
CA ILE A 80 13.26 26.30 -20.19
C ILE A 80 13.82 25.36 -19.11
N VAL A 81 13.34 25.50 -17.86
CA VAL A 81 13.64 24.56 -16.78
C VAL A 81 12.34 23.92 -16.31
N VAL A 82 12.31 22.59 -16.32
CA VAL A 82 11.23 21.81 -15.69
C VAL A 82 11.61 21.56 -14.23
N TYR A 83 10.81 22.10 -13.30
CA TYR A 83 11.03 21.98 -11.86
C TYR A 83 10.03 20.98 -11.31
N GLY A 84 10.49 19.79 -10.89
CA GLY A 84 9.64 18.73 -10.37
C GLY A 84 9.71 18.52 -8.87
N ASP A 85 8.99 17.50 -8.39
CA ASP A 85 9.12 16.97 -7.03
C ASP A 85 9.91 15.65 -7.03
N TYR A 86 10.32 15.20 -5.85
CA TYR A 86 11.21 14.05 -5.63
C TYR A 86 10.48 12.69 -5.51
N ASP A 87 9.16 12.66 -5.51
CA ASP A 87 8.41 11.39 -5.53
C ASP A 87 8.12 10.89 -6.95
N VAL A 88 7.46 9.74 -7.08
CA VAL A 88 7.27 9.13 -8.40
C VAL A 88 6.38 9.96 -9.31
N ASP A 89 5.39 10.69 -8.79
CA ASP A 89 4.54 11.57 -9.60
C ASP A 89 5.37 12.74 -10.15
N GLY A 90 6.13 13.43 -9.30
CA GLY A 90 7.05 14.49 -9.71
C GLY A 90 8.14 14.01 -10.65
N ILE A 91 8.75 12.84 -10.39
CA ILE A 91 9.76 12.21 -11.26
C ILE A 91 9.19 11.90 -12.65
N THR A 92 8.02 11.27 -12.73
CA THR A 92 7.39 10.91 -14.00
C THR A 92 6.87 12.13 -14.75
N ALA A 93 6.31 13.13 -14.05
CA ALA A 93 5.88 14.40 -14.63
C ALA A 93 7.06 15.18 -15.23
N THR A 94 8.19 15.23 -14.51
CA THR A 94 9.44 15.84 -14.98
C THR A 94 9.98 15.12 -16.22
N SER A 95 10.04 13.79 -16.16
CA SER A 95 10.55 12.97 -17.27
C SER A 95 9.68 13.12 -18.51
N LEU A 96 8.36 13.07 -18.35
CA LEU A 96 7.40 13.26 -19.44
C LEU A 96 7.56 14.62 -20.12
N LEU A 97 7.50 15.70 -19.33
CA LEU A 97 7.56 17.05 -19.89
C LEU A 97 8.93 17.36 -20.50
N TYR A 98 10.02 16.91 -19.88
CA TYR A 98 11.36 17.04 -20.43
C TYR A 98 11.49 16.33 -21.78
N ARG A 99 11.14 15.05 -21.88
CA ARG A 99 11.16 14.27 -23.13
C ARG A 99 10.32 14.93 -24.22
N PHE A 100 9.13 15.38 -23.85
CA PHE A 100 8.23 16.06 -24.78
C PHE A 100 8.83 17.37 -25.29
N LEU A 101 9.38 18.23 -24.42
CA LEU A 101 9.98 19.49 -24.82
C LEU A 101 11.26 19.28 -25.66
N VAL A 102 12.07 18.25 -25.38
CA VAL A 102 13.20 17.85 -26.27
C VAL A 102 12.68 17.46 -27.66
N LYS A 103 11.58 16.68 -27.73
CA LYS A 103 10.94 16.31 -29.00
C LYS A 103 10.43 17.53 -29.77
N MET A 104 9.97 18.58 -29.05
CA MET A 104 9.54 19.87 -29.62
C MET A 104 10.72 20.75 -30.06
N GLY A 105 11.97 20.34 -29.82
CA GLY A 105 13.18 21.12 -30.14
C GLY A 105 13.50 22.23 -29.14
N ALA A 106 12.94 22.20 -27.95
CA ALA A 106 13.20 23.19 -26.90
C ALA A 106 14.62 23.06 -26.34
N ARG A 107 15.19 24.18 -25.91
CA ARG A 107 16.38 24.21 -25.07
C ARG A 107 15.94 24.02 -23.61
N VAL A 108 15.90 22.76 -23.13
CA VAL A 108 15.30 22.40 -21.85
C VAL A 108 16.28 21.67 -20.94
N SER A 109 16.19 21.94 -19.66
CA SER A 109 16.81 21.19 -18.56
C SER A 109 15.78 20.93 -17.46
N TYR A 110 16.13 20.12 -16.46
CA TYR A 110 15.25 19.86 -15.33
C TYR A 110 15.97 20.05 -13.99
N TYR A 111 15.18 20.25 -12.94
CA TYR A 111 15.63 20.40 -11.57
C TYR A 111 14.70 19.62 -10.64
N ILE A 112 15.28 18.83 -9.73
CA ILE A 112 14.54 18.12 -8.67
C ILE A 112 15.14 18.53 -7.32
N PRO A 113 14.34 19.07 -6.38
CA PRO A 113 14.84 19.48 -5.08
C PRO A 113 15.24 18.27 -4.22
N GLU A 114 16.23 18.47 -3.36
CA GLU A 114 16.62 17.47 -2.37
C GLU A 114 15.67 17.49 -1.17
N ARG A 115 15.04 16.36 -0.89
CA ARG A 115 14.06 16.22 0.20
C ARG A 115 14.56 16.64 1.58
N GLN A 116 15.85 16.38 1.88
CA GLN A 116 16.41 16.61 3.23
C GLN A 116 16.86 18.04 3.45
N SER A 117 17.46 18.67 2.46
CA SER A 117 18.06 20.01 2.52
C SER A 117 17.09 21.12 2.09
N GLU A 118 16.25 20.87 1.07
CA GLU A 118 15.39 21.89 0.45
C GLU A 118 13.90 21.71 0.79
N GLY A 119 13.48 20.50 1.19
CA GLY A 119 12.10 20.21 1.55
C GLY A 119 11.19 19.92 0.36
N TYR A 120 9.88 20.17 0.53
CA TYR A 120 8.86 19.94 -0.48
C TYR A 120 8.48 21.23 -1.20
N GLY A 121 8.30 21.15 -2.51
CA GLY A 121 7.80 22.22 -3.35
C GLY A 121 8.88 23.18 -3.84
N LEU A 122 8.48 24.39 -4.26
CA LEU A 122 9.41 25.39 -4.74
C LEU A 122 10.32 25.89 -3.61
N ASN A 123 11.60 26.06 -3.93
CA ASN A 123 12.62 26.63 -3.05
C ASN A 123 13.17 27.91 -3.66
N LEU A 124 13.26 28.99 -2.87
CA LEU A 124 13.71 30.28 -3.35
C LEU A 124 15.19 30.25 -3.80
N GLU A 125 16.05 29.58 -3.06
CA GLU A 125 17.48 29.48 -3.37
C GLU A 125 17.70 28.72 -4.70
N ALA A 126 16.95 27.62 -4.91
CA ALA A 126 16.98 26.90 -6.17
C ALA A 126 16.51 27.76 -7.36
N LEU A 127 15.44 28.54 -7.20
CA LEU A 127 15.00 29.47 -8.25
C LEU A 127 16.01 30.58 -8.54
N GLU A 128 16.69 31.12 -7.51
CA GLU A 128 17.77 32.09 -7.69
C GLU A 128 18.94 31.50 -8.51
N HIS A 129 19.30 30.24 -8.28
CA HIS A 129 20.30 29.55 -9.10
C HIS A 129 19.82 29.38 -10.55
N ILE A 130 18.59 28.92 -10.76
CA ILE A 130 17.99 28.76 -12.07
C ILE A 130 17.97 30.09 -12.84
N ILE A 131 17.65 31.19 -12.19
CA ILE A 131 17.68 32.54 -12.76
C ILE A 131 19.13 32.95 -13.13
N SER A 132 20.09 32.69 -12.23
CA SER A 132 21.50 33.05 -12.44
C SER A 132 22.13 32.26 -13.61
N ASP A 133 21.65 31.05 -13.87
CA ASP A 133 22.06 30.19 -14.99
C ASP A 133 21.42 30.60 -16.33
N GLY A 134 20.58 31.66 -16.31
CA GLY A 134 20.01 32.28 -17.51
C GLY A 134 18.76 31.59 -18.04
N ALA A 135 18.01 30.88 -17.21
CA ALA A 135 16.69 30.37 -17.57
C ALA A 135 15.72 31.52 -17.85
N SER A 136 14.87 31.35 -18.84
CA SER A 136 13.85 32.35 -19.24
C SER A 136 12.45 31.93 -18.78
N LEU A 137 12.20 30.63 -18.64
CA LEU A 137 10.93 30.07 -18.22
C LEU A 137 11.17 28.90 -17.28
N VAL A 138 10.43 28.87 -16.16
CA VAL A 138 10.31 27.69 -15.29
C VAL A 138 8.91 27.11 -15.45
N ILE A 139 8.83 25.82 -15.65
CA ILE A 139 7.55 25.08 -15.64
C ILE A 139 7.61 24.11 -14.46
N THR A 140 6.79 24.36 -13.44
CA THR A 140 6.70 23.41 -12.32
C THR A 140 5.80 22.24 -12.69
N VAL A 141 6.11 21.06 -12.21
CA VAL A 141 5.28 19.87 -12.34
C VAL A 141 5.09 19.22 -10.98
N ASP A 142 3.85 18.87 -10.65
CA ASP A 142 3.46 18.25 -9.39
C ASP A 142 3.78 19.07 -8.13
N CYS A 143 4.00 20.36 -8.28
CA CYS A 143 4.24 21.28 -7.17
C CYS A 143 3.97 22.73 -7.58
N GLY A 144 3.94 23.61 -6.56
CA GLY A 144 3.97 25.06 -6.76
C GLY A 144 2.66 25.78 -6.43
N ILE A 145 1.50 25.12 -6.39
CA ILE A 145 0.21 25.79 -6.13
C ILE A 145 0.14 26.50 -4.77
N SER A 146 0.90 26.03 -3.79
CA SER A 146 0.96 26.61 -2.43
C SER A 146 2.10 27.63 -2.24
N SER A 147 2.92 27.88 -3.27
CA SER A 147 4.18 28.64 -3.17
C SER A 147 4.03 30.12 -3.47
N TYR A 148 2.94 30.78 -2.99
CA TYR A 148 2.64 32.18 -3.30
C TYR A 148 3.83 33.11 -3.05
N ASN A 149 4.39 33.13 -1.83
CA ASN A 149 5.45 34.07 -1.44
C ASN A 149 6.74 33.86 -2.25
N ILE A 150 7.04 32.61 -2.63
CA ILE A 150 8.25 32.29 -3.39
C ILE A 150 8.10 32.78 -4.83
N VAL A 151 6.94 32.52 -5.45
CA VAL A 151 6.66 32.98 -6.82
C VAL A 151 6.61 34.52 -6.86
N GLU A 152 5.96 35.16 -5.89
CA GLU A 152 5.92 36.64 -5.79
C GLU A 152 7.32 37.25 -5.72
N ALA A 153 8.26 36.60 -5.05
CA ALA A 153 9.63 37.11 -4.89
C ALA A 153 10.45 37.08 -6.21
N VAL A 154 10.05 36.30 -7.21
CA VAL A 154 10.83 36.10 -8.44
C VAL A 154 10.06 36.39 -9.75
N CYS A 155 8.74 36.56 -9.72
CA CYS A 155 7.90 36.71 -10.90
C CYS A 155 8.22 37.91 -11.81
N ASP A 156 8.91 38.94 -11.32
CA ASP A 156 9.40 40.06 -12.11
C ASP A 156 10.71 39.75 -12.87
N ARG A 157 11.36 38.63 -12.56
CA ARG A 157 12.68 38.25 -13.09
C ARG A 157 12.68 37.04 -14.00
N ILE A 158 11.68 36.17 -13.85
CA ILE A 158 11.52 34.96 -14.64
C ILE A 158 10.05 34.65 -14.83
N ASP A 159 9.67 34.18 -16.00
CA ASP A 159 8.33 33.66 -16.25
C ASP A 159 8.17 32.28 -15.60
N ILE A 160 7.04 32.06 -14.91
CA ILE A 160 6.72 30.79 -14.26
C ILE A 160 5.36 30.29 -14.74
N ILE A 161 5.30 29.01 -15.12
CA ILE A 161 4.07 28.24 -15.34
C ILE A 161 3.99 27.20 -14.24
N ILE A 162 2.89 27.15 -13.51
CA ILE A 162 2.63 26.12 -12.51
C ILE A 162 1.72 25.06 -13.10
N THR A 163 2.16 23.78 -13.07
CA THR A 163 1.28 22.62 -13.27
C THR A 163 1.26 21.79 -12.01
N ASP A 164 0.09 21.65 -11.40
CA ASP A 164 -0.06 21.02 -10.10
C ASP A 164 -1.46 20.40 -9.96
N HIS A 165 -1.61 19.43 -9.09
CA HIS A 165 -2.86 18.77 -8.80
C HIS A 165 -3.27 18.85 -7.31
N HIS A 166 -2.42 19.40 -6.47
CA HIS A 166 -2.69 19.57 -5.04
C HIS A 166 -3.84 20.56 -4.80
N THR A 167 -4.43 20.51 -3.62
CA THR A 167 -5.53 21.41 -3.24
C THR A 167 -5.11 22.86 -3.35
N ALA A 168 -5.83 23.62 -4.17
CA ALA A 168 -5.55 25.04 -4.37
C ALA A 168 -5.83 25.85 -3.08
N PRO A 169 -4.88 26.66 -2.60
CA PRO A 169 -5.09 27.54 -1.47
C PRO A 169 -6.01 28.72 -1.87
N PRO A 170 -6.54 29.49 -0.90
CA PRO A 170 -7.33 30.69 -1.19
C PRO A 170 -6.59 31.75 -2.00
N GLN A 171 -5.26 31.83 -1.85
CA GLN A 171 -4.41 32.76 -2.57
C GLN A 171 -3.52 31.99 -3.54
N ILE A 172 -3.79 32.18 -4.83
CA ILE A 172 -3.07 31.53 -5.93
C ILE A 172 -1.76 32.27 -6.22
N PRO A 173 -0.62 31.59 -6.45
CA PRO A 173 0.64 32.21 -6.81
C PRO A 173 0.53 33.10 -8.06
N PRO A 174 1.23 34.27 -8.10
CA PRO A 174 1.19 35.20 -9.23
C PRO A 174 2.10 34.75 -10.39
N ALA A 175 1.94 33.50 -10.84
CA ALA A 175 2.61 32.96 -12.01
C ALA A 175 1.93 33.42 -13.31
N ARG A 176 2.63 33.27 -14.46
CA ARG A 176 2.09 33.64 -15.78
C ARG A 176 0.89 32.79 -16.18
N ALA A 177 0.89 31.53 -15.76
CA ALA A 177 -0.20 30.58 -15.90
C ALA A 177 -0.19 29.59 -14.73
N VAL A 178 -1.38 29.19 -14.24
CA VAL A 178 -1.54 28.20 -13.19
C VAL A 178 -2.52 27.13 -13.64
N ILE A 179 -2.00 26.01 -14.07
CA ILE A 179 -2.77 24.87 -14.54
C ILE A 179 -2.99 23.91 -13.37
N ASN A 180 -4.17 23.98 -12.77
CA ASN A 180 -4.60 23.09 -11.70
C ASN A 180 -6.11 22.94 -11.76
N HIS A 181 -6.56 21.70 -11.98
CA HIS A 181 -7.99 21.36 -12.13
C HIS A 181 -8.81 21.56 -10.85
N LYS A 182 -8.15 21.64 -9.67
CA LYS A 182 -8.81 21.88 -8.37
C LYS A 182 -9.00 23.35 -8.02
N GLN A 183 -8.60 24.29 -8.90
CA GLN A 183 -8.96 25.69 -8.70
C GLN A 183 -10.50 25.84 -8.77
N PRO A 184 -11.12 26.68 -7.89
CA PRO A 184 -12.58 26.80 -7.80
C PRO A 184 -13.26 27.24 -9.11
N ASP A 185 -12.58 28.03 -9.93
CA ASP A 185 -13.06 28.59 -11.20
C ASP A 185 -12.54 27.83 -12.43
N CYS A 186 -11.91 26.66 -12.26
CA CYS A 186 -11.46 25.84 -13.36
C CYS A 186 -12.62 25.01 -13.92
N PRO A 187 -12.98 25.17 -15.20
CA PRO A 187 -14.10 24.47 -15.81
C PRO A 187 -13.84 22.99 -16.12
N TYR A 188 -12.61 22.51 -15.98
CA TYR A 188 -12.25 21.11 -16.21
C TYR A 188 -13.04 20.19 -15.28
N THR A 189 -13.76 19.22 -15.82
CA THR A 189 -14.73 18.42 -15.06
C THR A 189 -14.12 17.30 -14.26
N ASP A 190 -13.03 16.68 -14.74
CA ASP A 190 -12.32 15.64 -13.96
C ASP A 190 -11.39 16.30 -12.93
N LYS A 191 -11.65 16.04 -11.66
CA LYS A 191 -10.90 16.61 -10.52
C LYS A 191 -9.88 15.65 -9.91
N ASN A 192 -9.56 14.55 -10.60
CA ASN A 192 -8.77 13.45 -10.04
C ASN A 192 -7.39 13.29 -10.68
N LEU A 193 -7.01 14.08 -11.69
CA LEU A 193 -5.70 13.94 -12.33
C LEU A 193 -4.56 13.99 -11.31
N SER A 194 -3.53 13.17 -11.50
CA SER A 194 -2.23 13.26 -10.82
C SER A 194 -1.38 14.42 -11.37
N GLY A 195 -0.24 14.74 -10.76
CA GLY A 195 0.69 15.73 -11.27
C GLY A 195 1.19 15.39 -12.67
N VAL A 196 1.58 14.14 -12.91
CA VAL A 196 1.94 13.68 -14.28
C VAL A 196 0.75 13.72 -15.24
N GLY A 197 -0.47 13.50 -14.74
CA GLY A 197 -1.70 13.64 -15.54
C GLY A 197 -1.92 15.08 -16.00
N VAL A 198 -1.68 16.08 -15.15
CA VAL A 198 -1.74 17.50 -15.51
C VAL A 198 -0.63 17.86 -16.50
N ALA A 199 0.61 17.39 -16.27
CA ALA A 199 1.71 17.57 -17.21
C ALA A 199 1.42 16.93 -18.57
N PHE A 200 0.77 15.75 -18.59
CA PHE A 200 0.32 15.10 -19.82
C PHE A 200 -0.71 15.93 -20.59
N LYS A 201 -1.65 16.56 -19.89
CA LYS A 201 -2.61 17.49 -20.53
C LYS A 201 -1.92 18.70 -21.17
N LEU A 202 -0.85 19.21 -20.54
CA LEU A 202 -0.04 20.28 -21.14
C LEU A 202 0.66 19.78 -22.42
N CYS A 203 1.25 18.57 -22.38
CA CYS A 203 1.85 17.96 -23.58
C CYS A 203 0.80 17.77 -24.69
N GLN A 204 -0.41 17.30 -24.37
CA GLN A 204 -1.51 17.16 -25.32
C GLN A 204 -1.92 18.50 -25.93
N ALA A 205 -2.06 19.55 -25.12
CA ALA A 205 -2.43 20.88 -25.61
C ALA A 205 -1.39 21.46 -26.57
N LEU A 206 -0.10 21.33 -26.21
CA LEU A 206 1.02 21.78 -27.06
C LEU A 206 1.06 21.03 -28.40
N TRP A 207 0.93 19.69 -28.36
CA TRP A 207 0.97 18.87 -29.56
C TRP A 207 -0.24 19.10 -30.46
N LEU A 208 -1.42 19.23 -29.87
CA LEU A 208 -2.65 19.55 -30.59
C LEU A 208 -2.55 20.91 -31.28
N ARG A 209 -1.94 21.91 -30.62
CA ARG A 209 -1.69 23.24 -31.21
C ARG A 209 -0.69 23.19 -32.36
N GLN A 210 0.37 22.41 -32.23
CA GLN A 210 1.47 22.33 -33.19
C GLN A 210 1.15 21.41 -34.39
N CYS A 211 0.57 20.24 -34.13
CA CYS A 211 0.39 19.16 -35.10
C CYS A 211 -1.08 18.89 -35.47
N GLY A 212 -2.04 19.37 -34.68
CA GLY A 212 -3.46 19.04 -34.86
C GLY A 212 -3.86 17.64 -34.42
N GLU A 213 -3.00 16.94 -33.70
CA GLU A 213 -3.17 15.56 -33.26
C GLU A 213 -2.97 15.44 -31.72
N TRP A 214 -3.50 14.35 -31.14
CA TRP A 214 -3.32 14.05 -29.73
C TRP A 214 -1.94 13.47 -29.47
N TYR A 215 -1.26 13.93 -28.41
CA TYR A 215 -0.03 13.32 -27.92
C TYR A 215 -0.37 12.08 -27.09
N LEU A 216 0.19 10.92 -27.46
CA LEU A 216 -0.10 9.61 -26.84
C LEU A 216 1.15 8.74 -26.63
N ASP A 217 2.36 9.30 -26.80
CA ASP A 217 3.57 8.49 -26.87
C ASP A 217 4.04 7.93 -25.52
N ASP A 218 4.02 8.71 -24.43
CA ASP A 218 4.61 8.35 -23.14
C ASP A 218 3.55 7.92 -22.09
N LEU A 219 2.47 7.27 -22.53
CA LEU A 219 1.36 6.84 -21.67
C LEU A 219 1.79 5.86 -20.55
N ASP A 220 2.83 5.07 -20.77
CA ASP A 220 3.42 4.19 -19.76
C ASP A 220 4.06 4.97 -18.61
N ILE A 221 4.77 6.06 -18.90
CA ILE A 221 5.30 6.98 -17.89
C ILE A 221 4.15 7.64 -17.12
N VAL A 222 3.09 8.08 -17.84
CA VAL A 222 1.92 8.70 -17.20
C VAL A 222 1.18 7.73 -16.29
N ALA A 223 1.02 6.47 -16.72
CA ALA A 223 0.40 5.44 -15.90
C ALA A 223 1.23 5.11 -14.65
N LEU A 224 2.56 5.08 -14.78
CA LEU A 224 3.48 4.83 -13.66
C LEU A 224 3.29 5.87 -12.55
N GLY A 225 3.31 7.17 -12.87
CA GLY A 225 3.12 8.24 -11.88
C GLY A 225 1.69 8.27 -11.34
N THR A 226 0.68 8.17 -12.21
CA THR A 226 -0.73 8.19 -11.80
C THR A 226 -1.08 7.10 -10.78
N VAL A 227 -0.58 5.87 -10.98
CA VAL A 227 -0.79 4.77 -10.01
C VAL A 227 0.02 4.99 -8.73
N ALA A 228 1.25 5.50 -8.85
CA ALA A 228 2.15 5.71 -7.72
C ALA A 228 1.68 6.82 -6.78
N ASP A 229 1.03 7.87 -7.29
CA ASP A 229 0.46 8.97 -6.52
C ASP A 229 -0.83 8.59 -5.76
N VAL A 230 -1.36 7.40 -6.02
CA VAL A 230 -2.55 6.87 -5.34
C VAL A 230 -3.80 7.75 -5.55
N VAL A 231 -3.90 8.43 -6.70
CA VAL A 231 -5.13 9.15 -7.10
C VAL A 231 -6.22 8.18 -7.56
N PRO A 232 -7.51 8.59 -7.51
CA PRO A 232 -8.60 7.71 -7.94
C PRO A 232 -8.45 7.23 -9.39
N LEU A 233 -8.48 5.92 -9.61
CA LEU A 233 -8.44 5.28 -10.94
C LEU A 233 -9.86 5.24 -11.57
N VAL A 234 -10.44 6.40 -11.72
CA VAL A 234 -11.75 6.65 -12.34
C VAL A 234 -11.60 7.72 -13.42
N GLY A 235 -12.64 7.97 -14.22
CA GLY A 235 -12.60 8.99 -15.25
C GLY A 235 -11.41 8.86 -16.20
N GLU A 236 -10.69 9.96 -16.41
CA GLU A 236 -9.52 9.97 -17.30
C GLU A 236 -8.33 9.17 -16.77
N ASN A 237 -8.10 9.18 -15.45
CA ASN A 237 -7.01 8.39 -14.86
C ASN A 237 -7.15 6.90 -15.20
N ARG A 238 -8.38 6.36 -15.18
CA ARG A 238 -8.65 4.98 -15.56
C ARG A 238 -8.27 4.72 -17.02
N ILE A 239 -8.73 5.58 -17.94
CA ILE A 239 -8.44 5.46 -19.37
C ILE A 239 -6.93 5.54 -19.64
N ILE A 240 -6.26 6.50 -19.02
CA ILE A 240 -4.80 6.71 -19.13
C ILE A 240 -4.05 5.49 -18.60
N VAL A 241 -4.42 4.99 -17.42
CA VAL A 241 -3.74 3.84 -16.81
C VAL A 241 -3.99 2.56 -17.60
N GLN A 242 -5.20 2.33 -18.12
CA GLN A 242 -5.46 1.18 -19.02
C GLN A 242 -4.58 1.22 -20.26
N ALA A 243 -4.53 2.36 -20.94
CA ALA A 243 -3.71 2.54 -22.14
C ALA A 243 -2.20 2.45 -21.84
N GLY A 244 -1.76 3.04 -20.72
CA GLY A 244 -0.38 2.99 -20.28
C GLY A 244 0.08 1.60 -19.87
N LEU A 245 -0.74 0.84 -19.15
CA LEU A 245 -0.46 -0.57 -18.83
C LEU A 245 -0.37 -1.43 -20.08
N LYS A 246 -1.24 -1.20 -21.08
CA LYS A 246 -1.14 -1.87 -22.36
C LYS A 246 0.20 -1.58 -23.02
N LYS A 247 0.57 -0.31 -23.13
CA LYS A 247 1.87 0.11 -23.70
C LYS A 247 3.05 -0.49 -22.92
N MET A 248 2.99 -0.47 -21.59
CA MET A 248 4.02 -1.03 -20.70
C MET A 248 4.24 -2.54 -20.94
N ASN A 249 3.20 -3.28 -21.31
CA ASN A 249 3.26 -4.71 -21.63
C ASN A 249 3.65 -5.02 -23.08
N GLU A 250 3.51 -4.06 -24.01
CA GLU A 250 3.81 -4.27 -25.43
C GLU A 250 5.15 -3.66 -25.83
N LEU A 251 5.40 -2.41 -25.48
CA LEU A 251 6.59 -1.65 -25.83
C LEU A 251 6.85 -0.54 -24.79
N PRO A 252 7.38 -0.88 -23.62
CA PRO A 252 7.64 0.09 -22.56
C PRO A 252 8.73 1.09 -22.92
N ASN A 253 8.75 2.23 -22.20
CA ASN A 253 9.92 3.10 -22.12
C ASN A 253 11.15 2.30 -21.69
N LEU A 254 12.33 2.60 -22.23
CA LEU A 254 13.57 1.86 -21.95
C LEU A 254 13.87 1.75 -20.44
N GLY A 255 13.72 2.86 -19.69
CA GLY A 255 13.96 2.86 -18.25
C GLY A 255 12.94 2.00 -17.49
N ILE A 256 11.67 2.01 -17.91
CA ILE A 256 10.62 1.15 -17.34
C ILE A 256 10.92 -0.32 -17.64
N ASP A 257 11.36 -0.66 -18.87
CA ASP A 257 11.76 -2.00 -19.26
C ASP A 257 12.86 -2.55 -18.34
N LYS A 258 13.94 -1.77 -18.16
CA LYS A 258 15.02 -2.16 -17.26
C LYS A 258 14.61 -2.25 -15.79
N LEU A 259 13.66 -1.42 -15.37
CA LEU A 259 13.09 -1.50 -14.02
C LEU A 259 12.25 -2.77 -13.83
N ILE A 260 11.51 -3.20 -14.85
CA ILE A 260 10.77 -4.47 -14.88
C ILE A 260 11.74 -5.67 -14.79
N ASP A 261 12.85 -5.63 -15.53
CA ASP A 261 13.87 -6.67 -15.53
C ASP A 261 14.48 -6.87 -14.13
N VAL A 262 14.99 -5.79 -13.51
CA VAL A 262 15.62 -5.88 -12.16
C VAL A 262 14.60 -6.20 -11.06
N ALA A 263 13.32 -5.95 -11.32
CA ALA A 263 12.23 -6.33 -10.40
C ALA A 263 11.82 -7.81 -10.51
N GLY A 264 12.35 -8.57 -11.49
CA GLY A 264 12.00 -9.97 -11.73
C GLY A 264 10.58 -10.16 -12.26
N LEU A 265 10.09 -9.21 -13.05
CA LEU A 265 8.74 -9.21 -13.61
C LEU A 265 8.71 -9.46 -15.12
N HIS A 266 9.84 -9.78 -15.75
CA HIS A 266 9.98 -9.93 -17.20
C HIS A 266 8.94 -10.88 -17.84
N ASP A 267 8.64 -12.00 -17.18
CA ASP A 267 7.69 -13.01 -17.67
C ASP A 267 6.25 -12.80 -17.18
N LYS A 268 5.94 -11.63 -16.63
CA LYS A 268 4.63 -11.34 -16.04
C LYS A 268 3.93 -10.19 -16.75
N THR A 269 2.62 -10.30 -16.87
CA THR A 269 1.79 -9.15 -17.25
C THR A 269 1.83 -8.09 -16.15
N ILE A 270 2.28 -6.89 -16.49
CA ILE A 270 2.35 -5.75 -15.56
C ILE A 270 0.94 -5.23 -15.29
N THR A 271 0.62 -5.07 -14.02
CA THR A 271 -0.66 -4.55 -13.52
C THR A 271 -0.44 -3.29 -12.69
N ALA A 272 -1.51 -2.57 -12.36
CA ALA A 272 -1.43 -1.44 -11.44
C ALA A 272 -0.85 -1.84 -10.07
N GLY A 273 -1.13 -3.06 -9.59
CA GLY A 273 -0.50 -3.61 -8.38
C GLY A 273 1.02 -3.74 -8.50
N HIS A 274 1.54 -4.20 -9.64
CA HIS A 274 3.00 -4.24 -9.87
C HIS A 274 3.60 -2.84 -9.90
N ILE A 275 2.91 -1.85 -10.46
CA ILE A 275 3.35 -0.45 -10.40
C ILE A 275 3.43 0.00 -8.94
N GLY A 276 2.33 -0.05 -8.19
CA GLY A 276 2.24 0.52 -6.83
C GLY A 276 3.14 -0.17 -5.80
N PHE A 277 3.28 -1.50 -5.88
CA PHE A 277 3.98 -2.28 -4.85
C PHE A 277 5.38 -2.76 -5.26
N THR A 278 5.74 -2.64 -6.54
CA THR A 278 7.03 -3.17 -7.02
C THR A 278 7.86 -2.12 -7.76
N LEU A 279 7.34 -1.47 -8.79
CA LEU A 279 8.11 -0.52 -9.60
C LEU A 279 8.26 0.84 -8.91
N ALA A 280 7.16 1.46 -8.49
CA ALA A 280 7.16 2.77 -7.83
C ALA A 280 8.02 2.81 -6.54
N PRO A 281 8.04 1.79 -5.66
CA PRO A 281 8.95 1.79 -4.51
C PRO A 281 10.44 1.91 -4.85
N ARG A 282 10.89 1.42 -6.02
CA ARG A 282 12.28 1.53 -6.49
C ARG A 282 12.63 2.96 -6.86
N LEU A 283 11.74 3.65 -7.58
CA LEU A 283 11.90 5.07 -7.91
C LEU A 283 11.82 5.94 -6.65
N ASN A 284 10.83 5.70 -5.77
CA ASN A 284 10.67 6.42 -4.51
C ASN A 284 11.86 6.25 -3.54
N ALA A 285 12.59 5.13 -3.61
CA ALA A 285 13.77 4.90 -2.76
C ALA A 285 14.86 5.94 -3.03
N ALA A 286 15.05 6.35 -4.29
CA ALA A 286 15.99 7.41 -4.66
C ALA A 286 15.70 8.72 -3.90
N GLY A 287 14.46 9.21 -3.91
CA GLY A 287 14.05 10.42 -3.19
C GLY A 287 14.07 10.31 -1.66
N ARG A 288 14.27 9.11 -1.09
CA ARG A 288 14.31 8.88 0.36
C ARG A 288 15.72 8.67 0.91
N VAL A 289 16.60 8.02 0.15
CA VAL A 289 17.93 7.57 0.59
C VAL A 289 19.05 8.24 -0.20
N THR A 290 18.82 8.51 -1.49
CA THR A 290 19.78 9.14 -2.40
C THR A 290 19.16 10.35 -3.11
N HIS A 291 19.42 10.53 -4.41
CA HIS A 291 18.93 11.66 -5.22
C HIS A 291 17.90 11.22 -6.25
N ALA A 292 16.72 11.84 -6.27
CA ALA A 292 15.63 11.54 -7.19
C ALA A 292 16.00 11.80 -8.67
N THR A 293 16.99 12.63 -8.94
CA THR A 293 17.54 12.92 -10.28
C THR A 293 17.91 11.64 -11.05
N ARG A 294 18.43 10.61 -10.36
CA ARG A 294 18.76 9.32 -11.00
C ARG A 294 17.53 8.61 -11.56
N ALA A 295 16.38 8.74 -10.89
CA ALA A 295 15.13 8.16 -11.38
C ALA A 295 14.59 8.92 -12.62
N VAL A 296 14.77 10.25 -12.70
CA VAL A 296 14.48 11.01 -13.92
C VAL A 296 15.42 10.57 -15.06
N GLU A 297 16.73 10.48 -14.79
CA GLU A 297 17.74 10.05 -15.77
C GLU A 297 17.42 8.68 -16.37
N LEU A 298 16.94 7.72 -15.54
CA LEU A 298 16.48 6.41 -16.02
C LEU A 298 15.35 6.53 -17.05
N LEU A 299 14.37 7.39 -16.78
CA LEU A 299 13.17 7.50 -17.63
C LEU A 299 13.40 8.33 -18.92
N VAL A 300 14.46 9.13 -18.95
CA VAL A 300 14.75 10.01 -20.10
C VAL A 300 15.89 9.53 -21.00
N THR A 301 16.71 8.57 -20.54
CA THR A 301 17.83 8.07 -21.33
C THR A 301 17.38 7.14 -22.46
N ASP A 302 18.10 7.21 -23.60
CA ASP A 302 17.98 6.27 -24.71
C ASP A 302 19.22 5.32 -24.78
N ASP A 303 20.14 5.43 -23.81
CA ASP A 303 21.32 4.59 -23.69
C ASP A 303 20.99 3.34 -22.86
N VAL A 304 21.09 2.16 -23.48
CA VAL A 304 20.72 0.87 -22.86
C VAL A 304 21.63 0.54 -21.68
N ASP A 305 22.95 0.74 -21.82
CA ASP A 305 23.93 0.40 -20.78
C ASP A 305 23.76 1.33 -19.56
N LEU A 306 23.46 2.60 -19.80
CA LEU A 306 23.17 3.57 -18.76
C LEU A 306 21.85 3.23 -18.05
N ALA A 307 20.79 2.90 -18.79
CA ALA A 307 19.50 2.50 -18.23
C ALA A 307 19.61 1.26 -17.33
N GLU A 308 20.37 0.24 -17.78
CA GLU A 308 20.61 -0.97 -16.99
C GLU A 308 21.38 -0.66 -15.70
N THR A 309 22.42 0.17 -15.79
CA THR A 309 23.21 0.61 -14.64
C THR A 309 22.33 1.33 -13.61
N ILE A 310 21.50 2.30 -14.04
CA ILE A 310 20.65 3.08 -13.14
C ILE A 310 19.56 2.19 -12.54
N ALA A 311 18.93 1.31 -13.31
CA ALA A 311 17.90 0.40 -12.80
C ALA A 311 18.47 -0.51 -11.69
N GLN A 312 19.72 -0.98 -11.86
CA GLN A 312 20.40 -1.77 -10.84
C GLN A 312 20.71 -0.94 -9.56
N GLU A 313 21.19 0.30 -9.71
CA GLU A 313 21.40 1.23 -8.58
C GLU A 313 20.11 1.47 -7.80
N LEU A 314 18.99 1.71 -8.49
CA LEU A 314 17.69 1.90 -7.85
C LEU A 314 17.17 0.64 -7.15
N GLN A 315 17.44 -0.54 -7.70
CA GLN A 315 17.17 -1.82 -7.05
C GLN A 315 17.95 -1.95 -5.75
N GLU A 316 19.24 -1.66 -5.75
CA GLU A 316 20.12 -1.72 -4.58
C GLU A 316 19.68 -0.71 -3.50
N THR A 317 19.41 0.53 -3.90
CA THR A 317 18.87 1.58 -3.00
C THR A 317 17.54 1.16 -2.37
N ASN A 318 16.65 0.52 -3.14
CA ASN A 318 15.40 0.01 -2.60
C ASN A 318 15.60 -1.15 -1.63
N MET A 319 16.57 -2.03 -1.87
CA MET A 319 16.93 -3.10 -0.93
C MET A 319 17.50 -2.52 0.36
N GLU A 320 18.38 -1.53 0.29
CA GLU A 320 18.90 -0.81 1.47
C GLU A 320 17.77 -0.15 2.26
N ARG A 321 16.86 0.56 1.58
CA ARG A 321 15.68 1.15 2.22
C ARG A 321 14.84 0.10 2.94
N GLN A 322 14.62 -1.09 2.34
CA GLN A 322 13.86 -2.19 2.95
C GLN A 322 14.57 -2.76 4.18
N GLU A 323 15.90 -2.84 4.18
CA GLU A 323 16.67 -3.30 5.34
C GLU A 323 16.59 -2.31 6.50
N ILE A 324 16.76 -1.00 6.21
CA ILE A 324 16.59 0.07 7.20
C ILE A 324 15.18 0.02 7.79
N GLU A 325 14.16 -0.12 6.92
CA GLU A 325 12.76 -0.20 7.34
C GLU A 325 12.50 -1.40 8.24
N ARG A 326 13.03 -2.59 7.89
CA ARG A 326 12.91 -3.81 8.68
C ARG A 326 13.54 -3.64 10.05
N SER A 327 14.77 -3.13 10.10
CA SER A 327 15.49 -2.89 11.36
C SER A 327 14.74 -1.95 12.29
N ILE A 328 14.27 -0.80 11.77
CA ILE A 328 13.50 0.16 12.56
C ILE A 328 12.16 -0.44 13.03
N HIS A 329 11.48 -1.20 12.16
CA HIS A 329 10.20 -1.84 12.50
C HIS A 329 10.36 -2.86 13.64
N GLU A 330 11.39 -3.72 13.58
CA GLU A 330 11.68 -4.73 14.62
C GLU A 330 12.02 -4.05 15.96
N GLU A 331 12.85 -3.02 15.94
CA GLU A 331 13.20 -2.25 17.14
C GLU A 331 11.97 -1.51 17.71
N ALA A 332 11.20 -0.82 16.87
CA ALA A 332 10.00 -0.12 17.29
C ALA A 332 8.97 -1.06 17.93
N ARG A 333 8.77 -2.23 17.33
CA ARG A 333 7.89 -3.28 17.85
C ARG A 333 8.34 -3.79 19.21
N ALA A 334 9.65 -4.05 19.36
CA ALA A 334 10.24 -4.48 20.63
C ALA A 334 10.08 -3.40 21.71
N ASN A 335 10.28 -2.13 21.37
CA ASN A 335 10.11 -1.00 22.28
C ASN A 335 8.65 -0.85 22.76
N VAL A 336 7.68 -0.98 21.87
CA VAL A 336 6.24 -0.97 22.23
C VAL A 336 5.90 -2.09 23.21
N ALA A 337 6.42 -3.30 22.99
CA ALA A 337 6.19 -4.45 23.86
C ALA A 337 6.89 -4.31 25.23
N ALA A 338 8.15 -3.89 25.24
CA ALA A 338 8.96 -3.76 26.45
C ALA A 338 8.45 -2.66 27.40
N GLN A 339 7.91 -1.57 26.85
CA GLN A 339 7.39 -0.45 27.61
C GLN A 339 5.95 -0.64 28.11
N GLY A 340 5.29 -1.77 27.79
CA GLY A 340 3.92 -2.05 28.18
C GLY A 340 2.85 -1.25 27.42
N HIS A 341 3.25 -0.57 26.33
CA HIS A 341 2.36 0.31 25.54
C HIS A 341 1.40 -0.44 24.59
N LEU A 342 1.44 -1.77 24.59
CA LEU A 342 0.47 -2.58 23.81
C LEU A 342 -0.99 -2.32 24.21
N ALA A 343 -1.25 -1.90 25.45
CA ALA A 343 -2.59 -1.56 25.94
C ALA A 343 -3.02 -0.12 25.63
N ASP A 344 -2.12 0.76 25.19
CA ASP A 344 -2.41 2.17 24.92
C ASP A 344 -3.36 2.33 23.72
N TYR A 345 -4.12 3.42 23.71
CA TYR A 345 -5.06 3.77 22.62
C TYR A 345 -4.36 4.34 21.38
N VAL A 346 -3.10 4.74 21.51
CA VAL A 346 -2.24 5.26 20.45
C VAL A 346 -0.85 4.65 20.60
N THR A 347 -0.20 4.33 19.50
CA THR A 347 1.19 3.87 19.51
C THR A 347 2.10 5.06 19.30
N VAL A 348 2.94 5.39 20.30
CA VAL A 348 3.98 6.42 20.20
C VAL A 348 5.31 5.77 20.52
N VAL A 349 6.18 5.68 19.53
CA VAL A 349 7.49 5.04 19.66
C VAL A 349 8.59 5.93 19.12
N ALA A 350 9.72 5.97 19.80
CA ALA A 350 10.87 6.77 19.45
C ALA A 350 12.16 5.96 19.51
N GLY A 351 13.10 6.31 18.65
CA GLY A 351 14.44 5.73 18.64
C GLY A 351 15.49 6.71 18.15
N GLU A 352 16.72 6.53 18.62
CA GLU A 352 17.86 7.33 18.21
C GLU A 352 18.34 6.94 16.81
N ASN A 353 18.67 7.93 16.00
CA ASN A 353 19.25 7.74 14.66
C ASN A 353 18.39 6.93 13.68
N TRP A 354 17.09 6.80 13.88
CA TRP A 354 16.22 6.21 12.87
C TRP A 354 16.16 7.11 11.63
N HIS A 355 16.20 6.51 10.47
CA HIS A 355 16.24 7.27 9.22
C HIS A 355 14.93 8.04 8.97
N PRO A 356 14.91 9.40 8.94
CA PRO A 356 13.68 10.19 8.87
C PRO A 356 12.88 9.99 7.57
N GLY A 357 13.53 9.59 6.47
CA GLY A 357 12.87 9.24 5.21
C GLY A 357 12.09 7.92 5.24
N VAL A 358 12.33 7.06 6.27
CA VAL A 358 11.78 5.69 6.36
C VAL A 358 10.73 5.56 7.48
N ILE A 359 10.81 6.35 8.56
CA ILE A 359 9.89 6.24 9.70
C ILE A 359 8.40 6.32 9.32
N GLY A 360 8.04 7.03 8.24
CA GLY A 360 6.66 7.10 7.76
C GLY A 360 6.14 5.75 7.22
N ILE A 361 7.02 4.93 6.63
CA ILE A 361 6.68 3.58 6.16
C ILE A 361 6.53 2.66 7.37
N VAL A 362 7.44 2.77 8.35
CA VAL A 362 7.36 2.02 9.61
C VAL A 362 6.05 2.34 10.35
N ALA A 363 5.64 3.62 10.40
CA ALA A 363 4.38 4.01 11.01
C ALA A 363 3.18 3.32 10.34
N SER A 364 3.15 3.24 9.00
CA SER A 364 2.12 2.52 8.26
C SER A 364 2.08 1.03 8.63
N ARG A 365 3.23 0.36 8.68
CA ARG A 365 3.31 -1.08 9.07
C ARG A 365 2.83 -1.33 10.51
N LEU A 366 3.19 -0.44 11.44
CA LEU A 366 2.73 -0.56 12.83
C LEU A 366 1.21 -0.32 12.94
N VAL A 367 0.62 0.57 12.11
CA VAL A 367 -0.84 0.71 12.02
C VAL A 367 -1.47 -0.58 11.51
N GLU A 368 -0.93 -1.20 10.45
CA GLU A 368 -1.43 -2.48 9.95
C GLU A 368 -1.32 -3.59 11.01
N GLU A 369 -0.21 -3.61 11.78
CA GLU A 369 0.02 -4.62 12.80
C GLU A 369 -0.87 -4.42 14.03
N PHE A 370 -0.97 -3.19 14.56
CA PHE A 370 -1.69 -2.92 15.83
C PHE A 370 -3.09 -2.38 15.64
N TYR A 371 -3.41 -1.84 14.47
CA TYR A 371 -4.64 -1.11 14.12
C TYR A 371 -4.93 0.02 15.11
N LYS A 372 -3.96 0.88 15.32
CA LYS A 372 -4.01 2.06 16.19
C LYS A 372 -3.38 3.26 15.49
N PRO A 373 -3.84 4.49 15.79
CA PRO A 373 -3.08 5.68 15.40
C PRO A 373 -1.64 5.55 15.87
N THR A 374 -0.67 5.77 14.99
CA THR A 374 0.73 5.48 15.28
C THR A 374 1.62 6.66 14.93
N LEU A 375 2.52 7.00 15.85
CA LEU A 375 3.57 8.00 15.72
C LEU A 375 4.92 7.31 15.87
N VAL A 376 5.78 7.45 14.86
CA VAL A 376 7.17 6.96 14.89
C VAL A 376 8.10 8.17 14.85
N ILE A 377 9.00 8.27 15.82
CA ILE A 377 9.82 9.45 16.06
C ILE A 377 11.30 9.08 15.95
N SER A 378 12.01 9.73 15.03
CA SER A 378 13.48 9.70 14.94
C SER A 378 14.06 10.81 15.80
N ILE A 379 14.93 10.48 16.73
CA ILE A 379 15.61 11.44 17.59
C ILE A 379 17.01 11.70 17.05
N ASP A 380 17.34 12.97 16.80
CA ASP A 380 18.67 13.43 16.45
C ASP A 380 18.98 14.72 17.21
N ASN A 381 20.14 14.77 17.90
CA ASN A 381 20.61 15.94 18.65
C ASN A 381 19.55 16.56 19.60
N GLY A 382 18.74 15.72 20.27
CA GLY A 382 17.71 16.16 21.22
C GLY A 382 16.41 16.65 20.58
N VAL A 383 16.30 16.61 19.24
CA VAL A 383 15.08 16.94 18.50
C VAL A 383 14.48 15.67 17.88
N GLY A 384 13.21 15.43 18.15
CA GLY A 384 12.44 14.35 17.53
C GLY A 384 11.76 14.83 16.26
N LYS A 385 12.00 14.15 15.13
CA LYS A 385 11.20 14.26 13.89
C LYS A 385 10.23 13.09 13.83
N GLY A 386 8.92 13.37 13.87
CA GLY A 386 7.87 12.35 13.90
C GLY A 386 7.11 12.22 12.59
N SER A 387 6.73 11.01 12.24
CA SER A 387 5.77 10.71 11.19
C SER A 387 4.60 9.92 11.76
N CYS A 388 3.38 10.35 11.42
CA CYS A 388 2.15 9.77 11.95
C CYS A 388 1.35 9.11 10.84
N ARG A 389 0.65 8.02 11.22
CA ARG A 389 -0.38 7.36 10.41
C ARG A 389 -1.60 7.07 11.26
N SER A 390 -2.76 7.17 10.65
CA SER A 390 -4.04 7.00 11.33
C SER A 390 -4.76 5.71 10.95
N ILE A 391 -5.77 5.36 11.72
CA ILE A 391 -6.79 4.38 11.37
C ILE A 391 -8.01 5.07 10.75
N GLU A 392 -8.85 4.31 10.09
CA GLU A 392 -10.10 4.82 9.52
C GLU A 392 -10.98 5.50 10.60
N GLY A 393 -11.55 6.65 10.26
CA GLY A 393 -12.42 7.42 11.18
C GLY A 393 -11.67 8.35 12.14
N PHE A 394 -10.35 8.22 12.34
CA PHE A 394 -9.60 9.06 13.26
C PHE A 394 -8.76 10.12 12.54
N ASN A 395 -8.87 11.38 12.94
CA ASN A 395 -8.11 12.50 12.37
C ASN A 395 -6.84 12.78 13.18
N ILE A 396 -5.69 12.29 12.68
CA ILE A 396 -4.39 12.44 13.37
C ILE A 396 -3.89 13.89 13.38
N TYR A 397 -4.26 14.71 12.39
CA TYR A 397 -3.91 16.14 12.37
C TYR A 397 -4.57 16.90 13.52
N ASN A 398 -5.87 16.62 13.79
CA ASN A 398 -6.57 17.24 14.92
C ASN A 398 -5.98 16.78 16.26
N ALA A 399 -5.53 15.54 16.36
CA ALA A 399 -4.85 15.03 17.54
C ALA A 399 -3.52 15.78 17.79
N LEU A 400 -2.69 15.97 16.76
CA LEU A 400 -1.47 16.78 16.87
C LEU A 400 -1.78 18.25 17.22
N LYS A 401 -2.80 18.83 16.61
CA LYS A 401 -3.23 20.21 16.89
C LYS A 401 -3.61 20.39 18.37
N SER A 402 -4.18 19.38 19.02
CA SER A 402 -4.47 19.43 20.46
C SER A 402 -3.22 19.50 21.34
N CYS A 403 -2.06 19.22 20.76
CA CYS A 403 -0.74 19.25 21.40
C CYS A 403 0.19 20.35 20.84
N GLU A 404 -0.35 21.33 20.10
CA GLU A 404 0.46 22.32 19.38
C GLU A 404 1.43 23.12 20.27
N ASP A 405 1.08 23.32 21.54
CA ASP A 405 1.89 24.03 22.54
C ASP A 405 3.19 23.31 22.93
N ILE A 406 3.31 22.02 22.62
CA ILE A 406 4.51 21.20 22.89
C ILE A 406 5.28 20.83 21.63
N LEU A 407 4.73 21.11 20.46
CA LEU A 407 5.36 20.80 19.17
C LEU A 407 6.14 22.02 18.66
N ILE A 408 7.30 21.79 18.05
CA ILE A 408 8.10 22.82 17.38
C ILE A 408 7.39 23.23 16.08
N GLN A 409 6.94 22.24 15.32
CA GLN A 409 6.13 22.39 14.11
C GLN A 409 5.34 21.13 13.83
N PHE A 410 4.23 21.25 13.12
CA PHE A 410 3.46 20.10 12.63
C PHE A 410 2.68 20.46 11.37
N GLY A 411 2.32 19.44 10.59
CA GLY A 411 1.53 19.60 9.37
C GLY A 411 1.05 18.25 8.84
N GLY A 412 0.08 18.27 7.94
CA GLY A 412 -0.46 17.05 7.32
C GLY A 412 -1.97 17.07 7.19
N HIS A 413 -2.55 15.87 7.09
CA HIS A 413 -3.96 15.62 6.85
C HIS A 413 -4.52 14.60 7.85
N ALA A 414 -5.81 14.28 7.74
CA ALA A 414 -6.49 13.36 8.65
C ALA A 414 -5.80 11.98 8.74
N ALA A 415 -5.32 11.42 7.64
CA ALA A 415 -4.74 10.07 7.60
C ALA A 415 -3.24 10.03 7.91
N ALA A 416 -2.49 11.11 7.64
CA ALA A 416 -1.04 11.16 7.79
C ALA A 416 -0.57 12.58 8.11
N ALA A 417 0.39 12.68 9.03
CA ALA A 417 0.97 13.96 9.44
C ALA A 417 2.45 13.80 9.83
N GLY A 418 3.16 14.92 9.84
CA GLY A 418 4.52 15.03 10.34
C GLY A 418 4.62 16.10 11.41
N PHE A 419 5.60 15.98 12.30
CA PHE A 419 5.85 16.96 13.35
C PHE A 419 7.31 16.94 13.81
N SER A 420 7.70 18.01 14.52
CA SER A 420 8.96 18.06 15.27
C SER A 420 8.68 18.43 16.72
N ILE A 421 9.47 17.85 17.64
CA ILE A 421 9.28 17.99 19.09
C ILE A 421 10.64 17.95 19.80
N ASP A 422 10.77 18.60 20.96
CA ASP A 422 11.89 18.36 21.87
C ASP A 422 11.81 16.94 22.42
N ALA A 423 12.90 16.16 22.33
CA ALA A 423 12.94 14.75 22.74
C ALA A 423 12.51 14.56 24.21
N SER A 424 12.78 15.51 25.09
CA SER A 424 12.37 15.48 26.50
C SER A 424 10.85 15.52 26.73
N ARG A 425 10.06 15.93 25.70
CA ARG A 425 8.60 16.06 25.77
C ARG A 425 7.84 14.91 25.11
N ILE A 426 8.52 13.88 24.61
CA ILE A 426 7.88 12.73 23.94
C ILE A 426 6.91 12.00 24.87
N ASP A 427 7.27 11.81 26.13
CA ASP A 427 6.39 11.14 27.10
C ASP A 427 5.13 11.98 27.42
N GLU A 428 5.26 13.29 27.47
CA GLU A 428 4.13 14.20 27.60
C GLU A 428 3.19 14.11 26.39
N LEU A 429 3.76 14.08 25.18
CA LEU A 429 2.98 13.88 23.95
C LEU A 429 2.22 12.57 23.98
N ARG A 430 2.88 11.46 24.35
CA ARG A 430 2.24 10.13 24.48
C ARG A 430 1.07 10.16 25.44
N HIS A 431 1.25 10.75 26.61
CA HIS A 431 0.20 10.85 27.60
C HIS A 431 -1.00 11.65 27.09
N ARG A 432 -0.77 12.84 26.53
CA ARG A 432 -1.86 13.69 26.00
C ARG A 432 -2.63 13.02 24.87
N LEU A 433 -1.93 12.39 23.93
CA LEU A 433 -2.56 11.67 22.82
C LEU A 433 -3.34 10.45 23.31
N THR A 434 -2.85 9.73 24.31
CA THR A 434 -3.60 8.62 24.93
C THR A 434 -4.92 9.11 25.52
N GLU A 435 -4.92 10.20 26.28
CA GLU A 435 -6.15 10.78 26.83
C GLU A 435 -7.08 11.33 25.73
N TYR A 436 -6.53 11.95 24.70
CA TYR A 436 -7.30 12.40 23.54
C TYR A 436 -8.00 11.22 22.84
N CYS A 437 -7.26 10.15 22.54
CA CYS A 437 -7.80 8.96 21.87
C CYS A 437 -8.89 8.25 22.68
N LYS A 438 -8.75 8.17 24.02
CA LYS A 438 -9.77 7.58 24.89
C LYS A 438 -11.14 8.27 24.76
N VAL A 439 -11.14 9.57 24.44
CA VAL A 439 -12.38 10.36 24.32
C VAL A 439 -12.91 10.34 22.90
N GLN A 440 -12.03 10.32 21.90
CA GLN A 440 -12.40 10.51 20.50
C GLN A 440 -12.65 9.21 19.73
N VAL A 441 -12.14 8.07 20.20
CA VAL A 441 -12.22 6.78 19.50
C VAL A 441 -12.97 5.77 20.35
N SER A 442 -14.04 5.22 19.82
CA SER A 442 -14.76 4.13 20.51
C SER A 442 -13.98 2.81 20.43
N PRO A 443 -14.14 1.89 21.40
CA PRO A 443 -13.47 0.59 21.36
C PRO A 443 -13.71 -0.21 20.07
N ASP A 444 -14.87 -0.05 19.44
CA ASP A 444 -15.23 -0.75 18.20
C ASP A 444 -14.47 -0.23 16.97
N GLU A 445 -13.98 1.01 17.01
CA GLU A 445 -13.17 1.61 15.93
C GLU A 445 -11.75 1.08 15.91
N TYR A 446 -11.28 0.42 16.97
CA TYR A 446 -10.00 -0.30 17.00
C TYR A 446 -10.09 -1.72 16.40
N ILE A 447 -11.27 -2.13 15.90
CA ILE A 447 -11.47 -3.39 15.22
C ILE A 447 -11.49 -3.15 13.72
N PRO A 448 -10.52 -3.68 12.94
CA PRO A 448 -10.50 -3.50 11.50
C PRO A 448 -11.79 -4.01 10.85
N VAL A 449 -12.29 -3.29 9.86
CA VAL A 449 -13.46 -3.67 9.09
C VAL A 449 -13.03 -4.28 7.75
N VAL A 450 -13.61 -5.44 7.40
CA VAL A 450 -13.50 -6.01 6.06
C VAL A 450 -14.82 -5.76 5.34
N SER A 451 -14.80 -4.86 4.36
CA SER A 451 -15.97 -4.57 3.52
C SER A 451 -16.06 -5.61 2.41
N ILE A 452 -17.14 -6.41 2.41
CA ILE A 452 -17.40 -7.47 1.46
C ILE A 452 -18.36 -6.96 0.40
N ASP A 453 -17.90 -6.88 -0.86
CA ASP A 453 -18.69 -6.40 -2.00
C ASP A 453 -19.86 -7.32 -2.33
N ALA A 454 -19.63 -8.62 -2.31
CA ALA A 454 -20.66 -9.62 -2.57
C ALA A 454 -20.35 -10.96 -1.89
N THR A 455 -21.39 -11.69 -1.52
CA THR A 455 -21.25 -13.09 -1.08
C THR A 455 -21.48 -14.02 -2.26
N LEU A 456 -20.68 -15.10 -2.32
CA LEU A 456 -20.75 -16.15 -3.35
C LEU A 456 -20.84 -17.51 -2.67
N PRO A 457 -21.62 -18.46 -3.21
CA PRO A 457 -21.44 -19.88 -2.90
C PRO A 457 -20.04 -20.32 -3.32
N VAL A 458 -19.41 -21.21 -2.55
CA VAL A 458 -18.07 -21.72 -2.90
C VAL A 458 -18.08 -22.47 -4.24
N ASP A 459 -19.20 -23.08 -4.60
CA ASP A 459 -19.40 -23.84 -5.84
C ASP A 459 -19.50 -22.96 -7.10
N ASP A 460 -19.80 -21.67 -6.94
CA ASP A 460 -19.89 -20.71 -8.05
C ASP A 460 -18.52 -20.06 -8.38
N ILE A 461 -17.46 -20.47 -7.67
CA ILE A 461 -16.12 -19.90 -7.87
C ILE A 461 -15.39 -20.70 -8.95
N ASP A 462 -15.34 -20.15 -10.13
CA ASP A 462 -14.67 -20.70 -11.30
C ASP A 462 -13.79 -19.66 -12.02
N VAL A 463 -13.15 -20.06 -13.12
CA VAL A 463 -12.32 -19.15 -13.92
C VAL A 463 -13.17 -18.07 -14.62
N ASP A 464 -14.41 -18.41 -15.00
CA ASP A 464 -15.32 -17.47 -15.69
C ASP A 464 -15.67 -16.27 -14.79
N ILE A 465 -15.91 -16.49 -13.49
CA ILE A 465 -16.16 -15.37 -12.56
C ILE A 465 -14.93 -14.48 -12.40
N VAL A 466 -13.72 -15.05 -12.41
CA VAL A 466 -12.48 -14.26 -12.36
C VAL A 466 -12.35 -13.39 -13.61
N ASP A 467 -12.62 -13.95 -14.79
CA ASP A 467 -12.60 -13.20 -16.06
C ASP A 467 -13.61 -12.07 -16.11
N ARG A 468 -14.83 -12.31 -15.63
CA ARG A 468 -15.88 -11.27 -15.57
C ARG A 468 -15.51 -10.14 -14.62
N VAL A 469 -14.93 -10.45 -13.47
CA VAL A 469 -14.51 -9.45 -12.47
C VAL A 469 -13.31 -8.64 -12.97
N SER A 470 -12.40 -9.27 -13.75
CA SER A 470 -11.24 -8.56 -14.32
C SER A 470 -11.61 -7.45 -15.32
N ALA A 471 -12.83 -7.45 -15.86
CA ALA A 471 -13.32 -6.32 -16.68
C ALA A 471 -13.35 -4.98 -15.92
N LEU A 472 -13.33 -5.02 -14.59
CA LEU A 472 -13.27 -3.81 -13.74
C LEU A 472 -11.82 -3.30 -13.53
N GLU A 473 -10.78 -4.03 -13.95
CA GLU A 473 -9.39 -3.56 -13.88
C GLU A 473 -9.15 -2.33 -14.77
N PRO A 474 -8.15 -1.48 -14.39
CA PRO A 474 -7.19 -1.59 -13.31
C PRO A 474 -7.77 -1.23 -11.94
N TYR A 475 -7.37 -1.99 -10.91
CA TYR A 475 -7.72 -1.69 -9.53
C TYR A 475 -6.72 -0.73 -8.88
N GLY A 476 -7.23 0.09 -7.96
CA GLY A 476 -6.47 1.08 -7.20
C GLY A 476 -7.38 1.96 -6.35
N MET A 477 -6.95 3.16 -6.03
CA MET A 477 -7.78 4.11 -5.31
C MET A 477 -9.07 4.41 -6.10
N GLY A 478 -10.21 4.54 -5.43
CA GLY A 478 -11.51 4.77 -6.07
C GLY A 478 -12.11 3.57 -6.80
N ASN A 479 -11.30 2.55 -7.13
CA ASN A 479 -11.72 1.27 -7.72
C ASN A 479 -10.93 0.13 -7.07
N SER A 480 -11.19 -0.16 -5.81
CA SER A 480 -10.50 -1.20 -5.07
C SER A 480 -10.77 -2.60 -5.63
N THR A 481 -9.80 -3.52 -5.47
CA THR A 481 -9.99 -4.94 -5.77
C THR A 481 -11.19 -5.47 -5.01
N PRO A 482 -12.18 -6.11 -5.67
CA PRO A 482 -13.38 -6.60 -5.01
C PRO A 482 -13.05 -7.67 -3.96
N ILE A 483 -13.68 -7.54 -2.79
CA ILE A 483 -13.61 -8.55 -1.74
C ILE A 483 -14.91 -9.33 -1.73
N PHE A 484 -14.80 -10.64 -1.91
CA PHE A 484 -15.92 -11.56 -1.86
C PHE A 484 -15.97 -12.29 -0.52
N GLY A 485 -17.16 -12.75 -0.15
CA GLY A 485 -17.38 -13.59 1.03
C GLY A 485 -18.01 -14.93 0.69
N VAL A 486 -17.42 -16.03 1.14
CA VAL A 486 -18.11 -17.31 1.31
C VAL A 486 -18.50 -17.44 2.77
N MET A 487 -19.79 -17.66 3.03
CA MET A 487 -20.31 -17.64 4.40
C MET A 487 -20.29 -19.02 5.08
N ASP A 488 -20.15 -20.08 4.30
CA ASP A 488 -20.04 -21.47 4.80
C ASP A 488 -19.29 -22.30 3.76
N ALA A 489 -18.07 -22.67 4.09
CA ALA A 489 -17.25 -23.56 3.26
C ALA A 489 -16.55 -24.59 4.15
N LYS A 490 -16.49 -25.83 3.71
CA LYS A 490 -15.80 -26.91 4.43
C LYS A 490 -14.33 -26.92 4.09
N VAL A 491 -13.47 -26.90 5.10
CA VAL A 491 -12.03 -27.05 4.94
C VAL A 491 -11.73 -28.52 4.59
N GLN A 492 -11.22 -28.75 3.38
CA GLN A 492 -10.77 -30.06 2.94
C GLN A 492 -9.37 -30.37 3.45
N ASP A 493 -8.46 -29.38 3.41
CA ASP A 493 -7.10 -29.51 3.92
C ASP A 493 -6.49 -28.13 4.24
N ILE A 494 -5.42 -28.13 5.01
CA ILE A 494 -4.66 -26.94 5.36
C ILE A 494 -3.18 -27.26 5.47
N MET A 495 -2.32 -26.38 4.91
CA MET A 495 -0.88 -26.56 4.95
C MET A 495 -0.11 -25.24 5.00
N LEU A 496 1.07 -25.26 5.62
CA LEU A 496 2.01 -24.16 5.56
C LEU A 496 2.89 -24.23 4.32
N MET A 497 3.10 -23.09 3.66
CA MET A 497 3.88 -22.93 2.43
C MET A 497 5.10 -22.01 2.65
N GLY A 498 6.00 -22.00 1.65
CA GLY A 498 7.24 -21.24 1.67
C GLY A 498 8.36 -21.98 2.40
N GLN A 499 9.60 -21.56 2.19
CA GLN A 499 10.78 -22.15 2.86
C GLN A 499 10.72 -22.00 4.39
N LEU A 500 10.25 -20.83 4.84
CA LEU A 500 10.13 -20.50 6.27
C LEU A 500 8.78 -20.94 6.87
N LYS A 501 7.88 -21.57 6.09
CA LYS A 501 6.53 -21.96 6.54
C LYS A 501 5.71 -20.78 7.08
N ASN A 502 5.89 -19.60 6.50
CA ASN A 502 5.28 -18.34 6.92
C ASN A 502 3.97 -17.99 6.19
N HIS A 503 3.56 -18.81 5.20
CA HIS A 503 2.31 -18.66 4.48
C HIS A 503 1.40 -19.85 4.73
N CYS A 504 0.08 -19.65 4.60
CA CYS A 504 -0.89 -20.71 4.79
C CYS A 504 -1.73 -20.91 3.52
N LYS A 505 -1.90 -22.18 3.12
CA LYS A 505 -2.82 -22.59 2.07
C LYS A 505 -3.96 -23.38 2.71
N VAL A 506 -5.19 -22.94 2.49
CA VAL A 506 -6.42 -23.60 2.88
C VAL A 506 -7.08 -24.14 1.61
N ILE A 507 -7.43 -25.40 1.59
CA ILE A 507 -8.16 -26.03 0.49
C ILE A 507 -9.62 -26.14 0.92
N LEU A 508 -10.52 -25.47 0.19
CA LEU A 508 -11.94 -25.48 0.45
C LEU A 508 -12.64 -26.51 -0.46
N ALA A 509 -13.49 -27.33 0.13
CA ALA A 509 -14.27 -28.31 -0.63
C ALA A 509 -15.36 -27.62 -1.45
N THR A 510 -15.55 -28.05 -2.68
CA THR A 510 -16.68 -27.70 -3.57
C THR A 510 -17.42 -28.93 -3.99
N ALA A 511 -18.63 -28.81 -4.56
CA ALA A 511 -19.42 -29.93 -5.05
C ALA A 511 -18.67 -30.78 -6.10
N ASN A 512 -17.80 -30.14 -6.90
CA ASN A 512 -17.10 -30.78 -8.01
C ASN A 512 -15.59 -30.94 -7.80
N GLY A 513 -15.07 -30.67 -6.58
CA GLY A 513 -13.64 -30.72 -6.30
C GLY A 513 -13.21 -29.85 -5.14
N SER A 514 -12.32 -28.93 -5.41
CA SER A 514 -11.81 -27.98 -4.38
C SER A 514 -11.30 -26.69 -5.01
N VAL A 515 -11.22 -25.65 -4.19
CA VAL A 515 -10.59 -24.37 -4.56
C VAL A 515 -9.51 -23.99 -3.54
N ASP A 516 -8.40 -23.48 -4.04
CA ASP A 516 -7.24 -23.07 -3.24
C ASP A 516 -7.43 -21.66 -2.70
N ALA A 517 -7.19 -21.49 -1.40
CA ALA A 517 -7.23 -20.20 -0.71
C ALA A 517 -5.89 -19.93 -0.01
N ILE A 518 -5.22 -18.84 -0.37
CA ILE A 518 -3.87 -18.51 0.09
C ILE A 518 -3.93 -17.34 1.08
N ALA A 519 -3.26 -17.51 2.22
CA ALA A 519 -3.04 -16.45 3.20
C ALA A 519 -1.53 -16.17 3.34
N TRP A 520 -1.11 -15.01 2.85
CA TRP A 520 0.29 -14.60 2.94
C TRP A 520 0.62 -14.12 4.35
N ASN A 521 1.79 -14.54 4.87
CA ASN A 521 2.30 -14.18 6.20
C ASN A 521 1.32 -14.47 7.36
N ARG A 522 0.52 -15.53 7.22
CA ARG A 522 -0.49 -15.97 8.18
C ARG A 522 -0.30 -17.44 8.62
N PRO A 523 0.89 -17.78 9.18
CA PRO A 523 1.11 -19.13 9.70
C PRO A 523 0.21 -19.45 10.91
N ASP A 524 -0.28 -18.40 11.59
CA ASP A 524 -1.20 -18.50 12.73
C ASP A 524 -2.50 -19.26 12.38
N LEU A 525 -2.96 -19.18 11.13
CA LEU A 525 -4.18 -19.87 10.69
C LEU A 525 -4.09 -21.38 10.87
N PHE A 526 -2.89 -21.96 10.72
CA PHE A 526 -2.67 -23.38 10.89
C PHE A 526 -3.01 -23.89 12.31
N ARG A 527 -2.98 -23.01 13.31
CA ARG A 527 -3.34 -23.32 14.70
C ARG A 527 -4.82 -23.12 15.03
N HIS A 528 -5.59 -22.55 14.12
CA HIS A 528 -6.98 -22.17 14.36
C HIS A 528 -7.98 -22.78 13.38
N ILE A 529 -7.51 -23.17 12.19
CA ILE A 529 -8.33 -23.73 11.13
C ILE A 529 -7.86 -25.17 10.87
N PHE A 530 -8.80 -26.12 10.81
CA PHE A 530 -8.48 -27.54 10.68
C PHE A 530 -9.33 -28.21 9.62
N GLN A 531 -8.85 -29.32 9.10
CA GLN A 531 -9.59 -30.18 8.19
C GLN A 531 -10.96 -30.55 8.78
N GLY A 532 -12.01 -30.43 7.99
CA GLY A 532 -13.38 -30.76 8.35
C GLY A 532 -14.16 -29.60 9.00
N MET A 533 -13.51 -28.51 9.41
CA MET A 533 -14.20 -27.32 9.92
C MET A 533 -14.99 -26.62 8.82
N ASN A 534 -16.10 -26.00 9.21
CA ASN A 534 -16.80 -25.03 8.40
C ASN A 534 -16.29 -23.61 8.72
N VAL A 535 -15.99 -22.85 7.69
CA VAL A 535 -15.40 -21.51 7.81
C VAL A 535 -16.14 -20.50 6.95
N LYS A 536 -16.11 -19.23 7.40
CA LYS A 536 -16.39 -18.05 6.57
C LYS A 536 -15.07 -17.53 6.05
N VAL A 537 -15.01 -17.18 4.77
CA VAL A 537 -13.79 -16.68 4.13
C VAL A 537 -14.08 -15.41 3.37
N ALA A 538 -13.35 -14.33 3.68
CA ALA A 538 -13.31 -13.11 2.89
C ALA A 538 -12.04 -13.12 2.03
N PHE A 539 -12.17 -12.86 0.73
CA PHE A 539 -11.08 -13.06 -0.22
C PHE A 539 -11.19 -12.15 -1.45
N THR A 540 -10.06 -11.93 -2.13
CA THR A 540 -10.03 -11.45 -3.51
C THR A 540 -9.77 -12.59 -4.46
N LEU A 541 -10.21 -12.47 -5.72
CA LEU A 541 -10.07 -13.49 -6.76
C LEU A 541 -8.85 -13.24 -7.62
N GLN A 542 -8.13 -14.31 -7.96
CA GLN A 542 -7.03 -14.29 -8.92
C GLN A 542 -7.07 -15.55 -9.79
N LYS A 543 -6.43 -15.50 -10.97
CA LYS A 543 -6.09 -16.69 -11.73
C LYS A 543 -4.76 -17.26 -11.25
N ASN A 544 -4.70 -18.55 -11.10
CA ASN A 544 -3.45 -19.29 -10.90
C ASN A 544 -3.16 -20.11 -12.16
N GLU A 545 -2.02 -19.82 -12.80
CA GLU A 545 -1.53 -20.61 -13.92
C GLU A 545 -0.37 -21.48 -13.46
N TRP A 546 -0.55 -22.78 -13.61
CA TRP A 546 0.47 -23.77 -13.28
C TRP A 546 0.55 -24.85 -14.34
N GLN A 547 1.71 -25.02 -14.97
CA GLN A 547 1.93 -26.05 -16.01
C GLN A 547 0.88 -26.03 -17.15
N GLY A 548 0.40 -24.84 -17.52
CA GLY A 548 -0.62 -24.67 -18.56
C GLY A 548 -2.08 -24.88 -18.10
N PHE A 549 -2.30 -25.21 -16.82
CA PHE A 549 -3.64 -25.26 -16.23
C PHE A 549 -3.97 -23.93 -15.56
N VAL A 550 -5.17 -23.41 -15.85
CA VAL A 550 -5.70 -22.20 -15.24
C VAL A 550 -6.79 -22.58 -14.24
N SER A 551 -6.69 -22.07 -13.04
CA SER A 551 -7.67 -22.29 -11.96
C SER A 551 -7.94 -21.01 -11.18
N PRO A 552 -9.14 -20.86 -10.56
CA PRO A 552 -9.38 -19.76 -9.64
C PRO A 552 -8.57 -19.97 -8.36
N GLN A 553 -8.06 -18.89 -7.79
CA GLN A 553 -7.37 -18.86 -6.51
C GLN A 553 -7.92 -17.74 -5.64
N LEU A 554 -8.20 -18.05 -4.39
CA LEU A 554 -8.67 -17.09 -3.41
C LEU A 554 -7.48 -16.54 -2.62
N MET A 555 -7.40 -15.22 -2.55
CA MET A 555 -6.41 -14.53 -1.71
C MET A 555 -7.09 -14.08 -0.42
N ILE A 556 -6.87 -14.82 0.66
CA ILE A 556 -7.56 -14.65 1.94
C ILE A 556 -7.25 -13.26 2.54
N GLN A 557 -8.29 -12.48 2.77
CA GLN A 557 -8.26 -11.22 3.52
C GLN A 557 -8.62 -11.45 5.00
N ASP A 558 -9.55 -12.39 5.24
CA ASP A 558 -9.90 -12.87 6.56
C ASP A 558 -10.57 -14.25 6.48
N ILE A 559 -10.46 -15.03 7.55
CA ILE A 559 -11.09 -16.33 7.66
C ILE A 559 -11.48 -16.59 9.12
N GLU A 560 -12.70 -17.07 9.33
CA GLU A 560 -13.23 -17.37 10.66
C GLU A 560 -13.96 -18.72 10.66
N PRO A 561 -13.85 -19.54 11.71
CA PRO A 561 -14.76 -20.67 11.90
C PRO A 561 -16.21 -20.21 11.95
N THR A 562 -17.14 -20.94 11.33
CA THR A 562 -18.59 -20.65 11.45
C THR A 562 -19.11 -20.89 12.86
N VAL A 563 -18.48 -21.82 13.58
CA VAL A 563 -18.72 -22.12 14.99
C VAL A 563 -17.39 -22.07 15.74
N GLU A 564 -17.28 -21.19 16.71
CA GLU A 564 -16.11 -21.15 17.61
C GLU A 564 -16.20 -22.33 18.58
N GLU A 565 -15.31 -23.31 18.44
CA GLU A 565 -15.15 -24.35 19.43
C GLU A 565 -14.28 -23.81 20.59
N PRO A 566 -14.77 -23.86 21.84
CA PRO A 566 -13.99 -23.35 22.96
C PRO A 566 -12.71 -24.19 23.15
N ILE A 567 -11.58 -23.49 23.38
CA ILE A 567 -10.35 -24.13 23.81
C ILE A 567 -10.55 -24.65 25.22
N GLN A 568 -10.37 -25.95 25.41
CA GLN A 568 -10.44 -26.61 26.72
C GLN A 568 -9.21 -27.49 26.93
N LEU A 569 -8.49 -27.21 27.99
CA LEU A 569 -7.32 -28.00 28.40
C LEU A 569 -7.68 -28.87 29.61
N SER A 570 -7.35 -30.16 29.53
CA SER A 570 -7.44 -31.08 30.64
C SER A 570 -6.11 -31.74 30.92
N ALA A 571 -5.86 -32.11 32.17
CA ALA A 571 -4.65 -32.81 32.55
C ALA A 571 -4.49 -34.16 31.83
N GLU A 572 -5.61 -34.84 31.50
CA GLU A 572 -5.63 -36.07 30.73
C GLU A 572 -5.21 -35.82 29.28
N GLY A 573 -5.85 -34.86 28.61
CA GLY A 573 -5.51 -34.48 27.24
C GLY A 573 -4.06 -34.05 27.10
N LEU A 574 -3.54 -33.26 28.05
CA LEU A 574 -2.12 -32.89 28.08
C LEU A 574 -1.18 -34.10 28.18
N ARG A 575 -1.53 -35.16 28.93
CA ARG A 575 -0.71 -36.40 29.01
C ARG A 575 -0.68 -37.15 27.68
N GLU A 576 -1.79 -37.18 26.97
CA GLU A 576 -1.86 -37.82 25.67
C GLU A 576 -1.04 -37.06 24.63
N ILE A 577 -1.20 -35.72 24.58
CA ILE A 577 -0.40 -34.87 23.68
C ILE A 577 1.09 -34.92 24.04
N TYR A 578 1.43 -34.94 25.34
CA TYR A 578 2.82 -35.15 25.79
C TYR A 578 3.46 -36.40 25.16
N THR A 579 2.71 -37.49 25.11
CA THR A 579 3.19 -38.74 24.53
C THR A 579 3.44 -38.61 23.02
N ILE A 580 2.55 -37.89 22.31
CA ILE A 580 2.69 -37.61 20.87
C ILE A 580 3.92 -36.76 20.61
N VAL A 581 4.10 -35.66 21.36
CA VAL A 581 5.24 -34.75 21.22
C VAL A 581 6.56 -35.49 21.51
N ARG A 582 6.59 -36.29 22.56
CA ARG A 582 7.77 -37.10 22.92
C ARG A 582 8.14 -38.08 21.80
N LEU A 583 7.18 -38.69 21.14
CA LEU A 583 7.43 -39.57 20.00
C LEU A 583 7.94 -38.79 18.78
N ALA A 584 7.37 -37.62 18.49
CA ALA A 584 7.80 -36.78 17.39
C ALA A 584 9.24 -36.24 17.56
N LEU A 585 9.71 -36.11 18.82
CA LEU A 585 11.05 -35.63 19.16
C LEU A 585 12.05 -36.75 19.55
N LYS A 586 11.68 -38.05 19.37
CA LYS A 586 12.53 -39.20 19.76
C LYS A 586 13.90 -39.23 19.05
N GLY A 587 13.98 -38.64 17.84
CA GLY A 587 15.22 -38.54 17.05
C GLY A 587 16.06 -37.29 17.31
N GLY A 588 15.67 -36.43 18.24
CA GLY A 588 16.30 -35.13 18.51
C GLY A 588 15.33 -33.95 18.25
N ALA A 589 15.89 -32.77 17.94
CA ALA A 589 15.07 -31.60 17.58
C ALA A 589 14.34 -31.82 16.26
N ASN A 590 13.12 -31.30 16.17
CA ASN A 590 12.31 -31.35 14.95
C ASN A 590 11.64 -29.99 14.69
N SER A 591 11.24 -29.73 13.44
CA SER A 591 10.56 -28.47 13.15
C SER A 591 9.23 -28.37 13.89
N LEU A 592 8.89 -27.17 14.34
CA LEU A 592 7.60 -26.89 15.00
C LEU A 592 6.44 -27.38 14.15
N TYR A 593 6.47 -27.09 12.85
CA TYR A 593 5.45 -27.54 11.90
C TYR A 593 5.26 -29.07 11.88
N HIS A 594 6.35 -29.83 11.89
CA HIS A 594 6.25 -31.31 11.92
C HIS A 594 5.63 -31.80 13.24
N VAL A 595 5.99 -31.19 14.36
CA VAL A 595 5.42 -31.55 15.66
C VAL A 595 3.92 -31.25 15.71
N GLU A 596 3.51 -30.08 15.20
CA GLU A 596 2.10 -29.68 15.09
C GLU A 596 1.31 -30.65 14.20
N GLN A 597 1.86 -31.04 13.05
CA GLN A 597 1.24 -32.04 12.16
C GLN A 597 1.04 -33.39 12.86
N GLU A 598 2.04 -33.88 13.61
CA GLU A 598 1.93 -35.15 14.33
C GLU A 598 0.89 -35.07 15.47
N ILE A 599 0.76 -33.92 16.14
CA ILE A 599 -0.30 -33.68 17.13
C ILE A 599 -1.66 -33.75 16.46
N LEU A 600 -1.89 -32.99 15.40
CA LEU A 600 -3.18 -32.95 14.71
C LEU A 600 -3.59 -34.31 14.14
N ARG A 601 -2.64 -35.08 13.62
CA ARG A 601 -2.87 -36.40 13.08
C ARG A 601 -3.23 -37.46 14.13
N ARG A 602 -2.72 -37.33 15.34
CA ARG A 602 -2.81 -38.34 16.42
C ARG A 602 -3.60 -37.86 17.64
N LYS A 603 -4.16 -36.64 17.58
CA LYS A 603 -4.89 -36.06 18.73
C LYS A 603 -6.05 -36.96 19.16
N PRO A 604 -6.41 -36.99 20.45
CA PRO A 604 -7.58 -37.66 20.95
C PRO A 604 -8.87 -37.16 20.29
N ASP A 605 -9.82 -38.07 20.04
CA ASP A 605 -11.11 -37.75 19.41
C ASP A 605 -11.95 -36.74 20.24
N ASN A 606 -11.74 -36.69 21.55
CA ASN A 606 -12.40 -35.77 22.48
C ASN A 606 -11.75 -34.39 22.58
N GLN A 607 -10.69 -34.14 21.82
CA GLN A 607 -10.03 -32.83 21.78
C GLN A 607 -10.12 -32.20 20.40
N ASN A 608 -10.50 -30.91 20.36
CA ASN A 608 -10.39 -30.12 19.14
C ASN A 608 -8.92 -29.77 18.82
N GLY A 609 -8.67 -29.44 17.56
CA GLY A 609 -7.30 -29.17 17.10
C GLY A 609 -6.64 -28.00 17.84
N SER A 610 -7.39 -26.94 18.15
CA SER A 610 -6.89 -25.78 18.88
C SER A 610 -6.43 -26.14 20.28
N SER A 611 -7.23 -26.91 21.02
CA SER A 611 -6.86 -27.40 22.36
C SER A 611 -5.62 -28.28 22.31
N ALA A 612 -5.54 -29.17 21.32
CA ALA A 612 -4.39 -30.06 21.16
C ALA A 612 -3.08 -29.32 20.85
N LEU A 613 -3.12 -28.29 20.02
CA LEU A 613 -1.92 -27.48 19.71
C LEU A 613 -1.56 -26.53 20.85
N MET A 614 -2.52 -26.02 21.62
CA MET A 614 -2.28 -25.17 22.79
C MET A 614 -1.48 -25.90 23.88
N ALA A 615 -1.48 -27.23 23.88
CA ALA A 615 -0.62 -28.03 24.76
C ALA A 615 0.88 -27.72 24.58
N LEU A 616 1.33 -27.33 23.38
CA LEU A 616 2.72 -26.94 23.14
C LEU A 616 3.10 -25.67 23.93
N ASP A 617 2.18 -24.72 24.07
CA ASP A 617 2.45 -23.49 24.84
C ASP A 617 2.53 -23.84 26.34
N VAL A 618 1.65 -24.69 26.86
CA VAL A 618 1.77 -25.25 28.23
C VAL A 618 3.12 -25.95 28.41
N PHE A 619 3.56 -26.75 27.45
CA PHE A 619 4.82 -27.49 27.55
C PHE A 619 6.04 -26.57 27.49
N LYS A 620 5.98 -25.46 26.75
CA LYS A 620 7.01 -24.41 26.75
C LYS A 620 7.07 -23.70 28.11
N GLU A 621 5.93 -23.25 28.63
CA GLU A 621 5.82 -22.57 29.92
C GLU A 621 6.33 -23.45 31.08
N LEU A 622 6.06 -24.75 31.03
CA LEU A 622 6.56 -25.72 32.01
C LEU A 622 8.01 -26.17 31.76
N GLY A 623 8.68 -25.66 30.73
CA GLY A 623 10.05 -26.01 30.38
C GLY A 623 10.24 -27.43 29.83
N ILE A 624 9.17 -28.12 29.43
CA ILE A 624 9.23 -29.49 28.86
C ILE A 624 9.91 -29.48 27.50
N ILE A 625 9.61 -28.44 26.71
CA ILE A 625 10.21 -28.22 25.41
C ILE A 625 10.77 -26.80 25.34
N SER A 626 11.77 -26.61 24.49
CA SER A 626 12.27 -25.29 24.08
C SER A 626 12.11 -25.11 22.58
N GLU A 627 11.94 -23.87 22.19
CA GLU A 627 11.89 -23.47 20.78
C GLU A 627 13.16 -22.68 20.45
N GLU A 628 13.84 -23.06 19.38
CA GLU A 628 15.04 -22.41 18.86
C GLU A 628 14.86 -22.18 17.36
N THR A 629 15.47 -21.16 16.81
CA THR A 629 15.47 -20.93 15.36
C THR A 629 16.75 -21.50 14.77
N ASN A 630 16.65 -22.34 13.73
CA ASN A 630 17.83 -22.86 13.04
C ASN A 630 18.43 -21.82 12.09
N ASP A 631 19.60 -22.14 11.49
CA ASP A 631 20.33 -21.26 10.55
C ASP A 631 19.51 -20.87 9.31
N ASN A 632 18.45 -21.61 9.00
CA ASN A 632 17.53 -21.34 7.89
C ASN A 632 16.27 -20.54 8.32
N GLY A 633 16.23 -20.02 9.55
CA GLY A 633 15.11 -19.25 10.08
C GLY A 633 13.85 -20.08 10.44
N GLN A 634 13.95 -21.41 10.54
CA GLN A 634 12.82 -22.27 10.92
C GLN A 634 12.77 -22.50 12.42
N ALA A 635 11.56 -22.44 12.99
CA ALA A 635 11.31 -22.80 14.38
C ALA A 635 11.51 -24.30 14.60
N MET A 636 12.38 -24.65 15.52
CA MET A 636 12.75 -26.01 15.92
C MET A 636 12.35 -26.26 17.36
N ILE A 637 11.72 -27.39 17.63
CA ILE A 637 11.35 -27.81 18.98
C ILE A 637 12.35 -28.86 19.45
N ARG A 638 12.82 -28.67 20.66
CA ARG A 638 13.71 -29.60 21.35
C ARG A 638 13.08 -30.05 22.66
N TRP A 639 13.32 -31.32 23.01
CA TRP A 639 12.93 -31.88 24.31
C TRP A 639 13.95 -31.51 25.39
N ASN A 640 13.46 -31.04 26.53
CA ASN A 640 14.31 -30.71 27.68
C ASN A 640 14.28 -31.85 28.69
N VAL A 641 15.40 -32.04 29.39
CA VAL A 641 15.49 -32.99 30.52
C VAL A 641 14.89 -32.34 31.76
N ILE A 642 13.79 -32.91 32.26
CA ILE A 642 13.12 -32.41 33.45
C ILE A 642 13.35 -33.37 34.63
N ASN A 643 13.77 -32.83 35.75
CA ASN A 643 13.91 -33.55 37.00
C ASN A 643 12.79 -33.16 37.97
N GLY A 644 11.84 -34.06 38.20
CA GLY A 644 10.75 -33.87 39.16
C GLY A 644 9.35 -33.88 38.61
N LYS A 645 8.37 -33.67 39.49
CA LYS A 645 6.95 -33.47 39.11
C LYS A 645 6.73 -32.04 38.69
N LEU A 646 6.01 -31.86 37.60
CA LEU A 646 5.59 -30.53 37.11
C LEU A 646 4.23 -30.19 37.68
N ASP A 647 4.07 -28.91 38.03
CA ASP A 647 2.81 -28.35 38.51
C ASP A 647 2.13 -27.59 37.36
N LEU A 648 1.00 -28.11 36.86
CA LEU A 648 0.23 -27.50 35.79
C LEU A 648 -0.28 -26.11 36.17
N THR A 649 -0.45 -25.81 37.45
CA THR A 649 -0.92 -24.50 37.94
C THR A 649 0.12 -23.40 37.82
N THR A 650 1.35 -23.71 37.40
CA THR A 650 2.37 -22.71 37.05
C THR A 650 2.31 -22.27 35.59
N SER A 651 1.52 -22.93 34.75
CA SER A 651 1.28 -22.51 33.37
C SER A 651 0.12 -21.54 33.28
N VAL A 652 0.38 -20.35 32.75
CA VAL A 652 -0.65 -19.32 32.50
C VAL A 652 -1.67 -19.82 31.48
N THR A 653 -1.19 -20.47 30.42
CA THR A 653 -2.04 -21.06 29.37
C THR A 653 -2.96 -22.14 29.95
N PHE A 654 -2.46 -23.03 30.80
CA PHE A 654 -3.28 -24.06 31.44
C PHE A 654 -4.37 -23.45 32.34
N ILE A 655 -4.01 -22.49 33.22
CA ILE A 655 -5.00 -21.82 34.08
C ILE A 655 -6.08 -21.12 33.26
N THR A 656 -5.70 -20.46 32.16
CA THR A 656 -6.62 -19.69 31.33
C THR A 656 -7.68 -20.56 30.66
N TYR A 657 -7.32 -21.76 30.22
CA TYR A 657 -8.17 -22.62 29.39
C TYR A 657 -8.62 -23.92 30.06
N SER A 658 -8.30 -24.12 31.33
CA SER A 658 -8.83 -25.25 32.10
C SER A 658 -10.20 -24.93 32.71
N PRO A 659 -11.13 -25.91 32.77
CA PRO A 659 -12.34 -25.77 33.55
C PRO A 659 -12.03 -25.43 35.03
N GLN A 660 -12.72 -24.46 35.60
CA GLN A 660 -12.48 -23.98 36.96
C GLN A 660 -12.55 -25.09 38.04
N GLU A 661 -13.22 -26.20 37.76
CA GLU A 661 -13.34 -27.37 38.65
C GLU A 661 -12.03 -28.18 38.79
N VAL A 662 -11.05 -27.99 37.91
CA VAL A 662 -9.77 -28.76 37.90
C VAL A 662 -8.68 -28.03 38.69
N ILE A 663 -8.87 -26.79 39.09
CA ILE A 663 -7.89 -25.94 39.78
C ILE A 663 -8.06 -26.01 41.32
N GLN A 664 -9.11 -26.65 41.82
CA GLN A 664 -9.30 -26.97 43.25
C GLN A 664 -8.74 -28.38 43.59
#